data_cb1b1f7d5e6152f9806261a11043d59a
#
_entry.id   cb1b1f7d5e6152f9806261a11043d59a
#
_cell.length_a   1.000
_cell.length_b   1.000
_cell.length_c   1.000
_cell.angle_alpha   90.00
_cell.angle_beta   90.00
_cell.angle_gamma   90.00
#
_symmetry.space_group_name_H-M   'P 1'
#
loop_
_entity.id
_entity.type
_entity.pdbx_description
1 polymer ?
#
loop_
_entity_poly.entity_id
_entity_poly.type
_entity_poly.pdbx_seq_one_letter_code
_entity_poly.pdbx_strand_id
1 'polypeptide(L)'
;MSKNLVLVESPAKAKTINKYLGKDYHVEATIGHIRNLPKTKLGVDVDDNFKAQYLNIRGKGDIIKKIKSLASKNKNIFIATDPDREGEAIAQDIADVIVGLEGLKIHRVLFNEITKTGIKNAMAHPGIIDDALVSSQRARRVMDRIIGYKISPFLWKAVIEQSGSTSLSAGRVQSVALKLICDREAEIDKFKAVEYWSIWGTFGTDRGESFKAKLFSINKKDIRTLPKAIMSEEEMNDFLKEYIALNNETITASYFNKLKEKNNFYISNILKRNIKRNPPAPFITSNLQAEASKRLRMRPKQTMMLAQKLYEGVDLGKEGTVGLITYMRTDSTRISEEFAAETKEFIKNNYGKEFLPEGFNSFSKKNGIAVQDAHEAIRPTSLKYTPEFVKHSLDKRSFQLYELIWKRYLASQMNPALLETTLIEISADEFLFKAFGTAVKFNGFMQIYEEITEQKDDAEEKEEYRNKTIPVGLSKDEKLNFDDLHKNQHFTKPPARFTESTLIKELESKGIGRPSTFSLIVSTIQDRKYVDMIERKLIPTKLGKAVSTILVKNFPGIINESFTASMESELDQIARGENDYVKVLNDFYGPFNTALKHVEKNVEKIICEKCGHEMVIKIGRFGKYLACSNFPECNNIKSFKDHFMQNQEPEYTGEICEKCGSRTVFREGKFGRFIGCEKYPECDFVKNISLGIDCPKCGQGSVVERKTKRNKLFYGCSRYPECDFISWYKPVPEPCPNKDSEYMEQRFSQKKGKYIKCPVCGTEIIQEVVEELDE
;
A
#
# COMPACT_ATOMS: atom_id res chain seq x y z
N MET A 1 30.90 -11.71 34.58
CA MET A 1 29.86 -10.72 34.16
C MET A 1 30.32 -10.05 32.89
N SER A 2 29.45 -9.86 31.90
CA SER A 2 29.79 -9.12 30.67
C SER A 2 30.16 -7.68 31.04
N LYS A 3 31.17 -7.11 30.37
CA LYS A 3 31.62 -5.74 30.63
C LYS A 3 30.78 -4.69 29.82
N ASN A 4 30.04 -5.16 28.83
CA ASN A 4 29.35 -4.33 27.84
C ASN A 4 27.90 -4.77 27.70
N LEU A 5 26.98 -3.83 27.66
CA LEU A 5 25.55 -4.04 27.37
C LEU A 5 25.20 -3.50 25.97
N VAL A 6 24.56 -4.32 25.14
CA VAL A 6 24.05 -3.93 23.83
C VAL A 6 22.53 -3.93 23.88
N LEU A 7 21.89 -2.81 23.54
CA LEU A 7 20.44 -2.65 23.51
C LEU A 7 19.94 -2.54 22.07
N VAL A 8 19.00 -3.39 21.70
CA VAL A 8 18.41 -3.46 20.36
C VAL A 8 16.88 -3.40 20.42
N GLU A 9 16.21 -3.24 19.29
CA GLU A 9 14.75 -3.11 19.25
C GLU A 9 14.00 -4.43 19.36
N SER A 10 14.53 -5.50 18.75
CA SER A 10 13.81 -6.76 18.62
C SER A 10 14.54 -7.95 19.22
N PRO A 11 13.81 -8.95 19.77
CA PRO A 11 14.41 -10.19 20.29
C PRO A 11 15.14 -11.01 19.21
N ALA A 12 14.68 -10.95 17.95
CA ALA A 12 15.32 -11.65 16.84
C ALA A 12 16.72 -11.06 16.58
N LYS A 13 16.81 -9.74 16.52
CA LYS A 13 18.06 -8.98 16.40
C LYS A 13 19.01 -9.28 17.56
N ALA A 14 18.47 -9.29 18.80
CA ALA A 14 19.26 -9.62 19.99
C ALA A 14 19.88 -11.01 19.89
N LYS A 15 19.12 -12.02 19.48
CA LYS A 15 19.59 -13.40 19.31
C LYS A 15 20.73 -13.50 18.27
N THR A 16 20.55 -12.83 17.12
CA THR A 16 21.55 -12.86 16.05
C THR A 16 22.85 -12.16 16.46
N ILE A 17 22.75 -10.94 17.02
CA ILE A 17 23.92 -10.12 17.41
C ILE A 17 24.66 -10.76 18.55
N ASN A 18 23.99 -11.31 19.58
CA ASN A 18 24.60 -11.94 20.72
C ASN A 18 25.52 -13.12 20.31
N LYS A 19 25.15 -13.85 19.25
CA LYS A 19 25.95 -14.95 18.71
C LYS A 19 27.30 -14.48 18.13
N TYR A 20 27.33 -13.27 17.55
CA TYR A 20 28.53 -12.74 16.91
C TYR A 20 29.45 -11.97 17.87
N LEU A 21 28.91 -11.36 18.92
CA LEU A 21 29.69 -10.55 19.87
C LEU A 21 30.39 -11.36 20.97
N GLY A 22 29.93 -12.58 21.24
CA GLY A 22 30.57 -13.44 22.23
C GLY A 22 30.28 -13.08 23.69
N LYS A 23 31.09 -13.65 24.64
CA LYS A 23 30.80 -13.61 26.09
C LYS A 23 31.05 -12.26 26.78
N ASP A 24 31.76 -11.34 26.13
CA ASP A 24 32.05 -10.00 26.70
C ASP A 24 30.91 -9.03 26.60
N TYR A 25 29.86 -9.39 25.82
CA TYR A 25 28.70 -8.58 25.59
C TYR A 25 27.41 -9.28 26.07
N HIS A 26 26.53 -8.51 26.69
CA HIS A 26 25.17 -8.92 26.96
C HIS A 26 24.22 -8.16 26.00
N VAL A 27 23.44 -8.87 25.19
CA VAL A 27 22.53 -8.25 24.26
C VAL A 27 21.09 -8.39 24.76
N GLU A 28 20.36 -7.28 24.89
CA GLU A 28 18.99 -7.26 25.37
C GLU A 28 18.07 -6.44 24.43
N ALA A 29 16.78 -6.82 24.34
CA ALA A 29 15.82 -6.17 23.47
C ALA A 29 14.83 -5.29 24.22
N THR A 30 14.52 -4.10 23.68
CA THR A 30 13.49 -3.18 24.19
C THR A 30 12.07 -3.55 23.73
N ILE A 31 11.96 -4.42 22.71
CA ILE A 31 10.70 -4.80 22.04
C ILE A 31 9.99 -3.53 21.50
N GLY A 32 10.71 -2.73 20.71
CA GLY A 32 10.25 -1.46 20.14
C GLY A 32 10.29 -0.29 21.12
N HIS A 33 9.48 0.73 20.89
CA HIS A 33 9.43 1.93 21.74
C HIS A 33 9.08 1.62 23.19
N ILE A 34 9.71 2.30 24.11
CA ILE A 34 9.47 2.24 25.57
C ILE A 34 8.75 3.48 26.10
N ARG A 35 8.80 4.60 25.38
CA ARG A 35 8.12 5.88 25.71
C ARG A 35 7.23 6.33 24.57
N ASN A 36 6.17 7.08 24.87
CA ASN A 36 5.25 7.67 23.88
C ASN A 36 4.51 8.86 24.45
N LEU A 37 3.93 9.67 23.55
CA LEU A 37 2.95 10.70 23.94
C LEU A 37 1.72 10.09 24.62
N PRO A 38 1.05 10.82 25.55
CA PRO A 38 -0.16 10.34 26.22
C PRO A 38 -1.24 9.96 25.20
N LYS A 39 -2.02 8.91 25.48
CA LYS A 39 -3.10 8.46 24.56
C LYS A 39 -4.33 9.37 24.60
N THR A 40 -4.67 9.94 25.76
CA THR A 40 -5.94 10.65 26.03
C THR A 40 -5.82 12.17 26.06
N LYS A 41 -4.61 12.70 26.01
CA LYS A 41 -4.32 14.14 25.99
C LYS A 41 -3.49 14.49 24.77
N LEU A 42 -3.46 15.76 24.38
CA LEU A 42 -2.56 16.25 23.31
C LEU A 42 -1.11 15.88 23.64
N GLY A 43 -0.68 16.16 24.87
CA GLY A 43 0.67 15.85 25.36
C GLY A 43 1.77 16.66 24.69
N VAL A 44 1.40 17.82 24.12
CA VAL A 44 2.30 18.80 23.50
C VAL A 44 1.87 20.17 24.00
N ASP A 45 2.80 20.92 24.55
CA ASP A 45 2.61 22.31 24.93
C ASP A 45 3.03 23.20 23.75
N VAL A 46 2.05 23.80 23.10
CA VAL A 46 2.27 24.60 21.89
C VAL A 46 2.81 25.99 22.22
N ASP A 47 2.61 26.47 23.46
CA ASP A 47 3.04 27.77 23.93
C ASP A 47 4.46 27.72 24.56
N ASP A 48 4.94 26.50 24.94
CA ASP A 48 6.31 26.25 25.40
C ASP A 48 7.11 25.46 24.33
N ASN A 49 7.38 26.11 23.19
CA ASN A 49 8.23 25.57 22.10
C ASN A 49 7.87 24.14 21.67
N PHE A 50 6.58 23.79 21.65
CA PHE A 50 6.07 22.46 21.33
C PHE A 50 6.64 21.34 22.20
N LYS A 51 6.91 21.64 23.45
CA LYS A 51 7.45 20.68 24.41
C LYS A 51 6.53 19.48 24.54
N ALA A 52 7.07 18.32 24.21
CA ALA A 52 6.32 17.06 24.18
C ALA A 52 6.49 16.28 25.48
N GLN A 53 5.39 15.81 26.05
CA GLN A 53 5.35 14.97 27.26
C GLN A 53 5.47 13.51 26.89
N TYR A 54 6.66 12.92 26.99
CA TYR A 54 6.85 11.49 26.78
C TYR A 54 6.65 10.70 28.08
N LEU A 55 5.74 9.72 28.04
CA LEU A 55 5.42 8.83 29.16
C LEU A 55 5.86 7.41 28.82
N ASN A 56 6.20 6.65 29.86
CA ASN A 56 6.46 5.21 29.69
C ASN A 56 5.21 4.49 29.19
N ILE A 57 5.39 3.65 28.17
CA ILE A 57 4.29 2.89 27.57
C ILE A 57 3.77 1.87 28.60
N ARG A 58 2.45 1.84 28.80
CA ARG A 58 1.80 0.84 29.66
C ARG A 58 2.14 -0.58 29.20
N GLY A 59 2.62 -1.42 30.10
CA GLY A 59 3.09 -2.79 29.84
C GLY A 59 4.59 -2.89 29.50
N LYS A 60 5.32 -1.77 29.49
CA LYS A 60 6.80 -1.76 29.29
C LYS A 60 7.58 -1.59 30.60
N GLY A 61 6.88 -1.50 31.75
CA GLY A 61 7.53 -1.27 33.04
C GLY A 61 8.60 -2.31 33.39
N ASP A 62 8.35 -3.58 33.14
CA ASP A 62 9.28 -4.66 33.46
C ASP A 62 10.52 -4.61 32.55
N ILE A 63 10.34 -4.28 31.27
CA ILE A 63 11.46 -4.09 30.33
C ILE A 63 12.31 -2.91 30.76
N ILE A 64 11.71 -1.79 31.13
CA ILE A 64 12.41 -0.59 31.62
C ILE A 64 13.18 -0.91 32.91
N LYS A 65 12.59 -1.62 33.87
CA LYS A 65 13.27 -2.06 35.09
C LYS A 65 14.45 -2.96 34.77
N LYS A 66 14.27 -3.90 33.84
CA LYS A 66 15.35 -4.82 33.39
C LYS A 66 16.50 -4.04 32.74
N ILE A 67 16.21 -3.10 31.86
CA ILE A 67 17.22 -2.25 31.21
C ILE A 67 18.01 -1.46 32.25
N LYS A 68 17.34 -0.80 33.22
CA LYS A 68 18.00 -0.08 34.31
C LYS A 68 18.91 -0.98 35.15
N SER A 69 18.42 -2.16 35.52
CA SER A 69 19.19 -3.13 36.30
C SER A 69 20.39 -3.69 35.54
N LEU A 70 20.30 -3.84 34.21
CA LEU A 70 21.44 -4.27 33.40
C LEU A 70 22.41 -3.09 33.19
N ALA A 71 21.92 -1.89 32.94
CA ALA A 71 22.75 -0.71 32.76
C ALA A 71 23.57 -0.41 34.01
N SER A 72 23.00 -0.53 35.22
CA SER A 72 23.76 -0.29 36.50
C SER A 72 24.92 -1.28 36.73
N LYS A 73 24.91 -2.41 36.05
CA LYS A 73 25.97 -3.46 36.18
C LYS A 73 27.02 -3.37 35.07
N ASN A 74 26.86 -2.50 34.09
CA ASN A 74 27.72 -2.39 32.92
C ASN A 74 28.18 -0.92 32.74
N LYS A 75 29.46 -0.71 32.45
CA LYS A 75 30.00 0.65 32.25
C LYS A 75 29.76 1.18 30.83
N ASN A 76 29.82 0.28 29.83
CA ASN A 76 29.62 0.63 28.43
C ASN A 76 28.22 0.16 27.95
N ILE A 77 27.43 1.06 27.46
CA ILE A 77 26.10 0.81 26.90
C ILE A 77 26.13 1.13 25.42
N PHE A 78 25.95 0.12 24.57
CA PHE A 78 25.87 0.26 23.13
C PHE A 78 24.41 0.19 22.72
N ILE A 79 23.87 1.28 22.14
CA ILE A 79 22.49 1.32 21.64
C ILE A 79 22.53 1.07 20.14
N ALA A 80 22.02 -0.10 19.73
CA ALA A 80 22.09 -0.60 18.37
C ALA A 80 20.69 -0.80 17.75
N THR A 81 19.85 0.24 17.89
CA THR A 81 18.56 0.36 17.23
C THR A 81 18.72 0.57 15.71
N ASP A 82 17.65 0.44 14.93
CA ASP A 82 17.69 0.56 13.46
C ASP A 82 18.36 1.87 13.00
N PRO A 83 19.01 1.88 11.85
CA PRO A 83 19.72 3.07 11.35
C PRO A 83 18.78 4.09 10.67
N ASP A 84 17.60 4.33 11.23
CA ASP A 84 16.64 5.33 10.74
C ASP A 84 16.21 6.29 11.86
N ARG A 85 15.43 7.35 11.52
CA ARG A 85 14.95 8.33 12.50
C ARG A 85 14.15 7.70 13.64
N GLU A 86 13.39 6.63 13.36
CA GLU A 86 12.60 5.92 14.38
C GLU A 86 13.53 5.20 15.36
N GLY A 87 14.57 4.52 14.84
CA GLY A 87 15.59 3.89 15.66
C GLY A 87 16.41 4.89 16.48
N GLU A 88 16.67 6.10 15.95
CA GLU A 88 17.37 7.16 16.66
C GLU A 88 16.52 7.72 17.82
N ALA A 89 15.22 7.89 17.60
CA ALA A 89 14.30 8.30 18.67
C ALA A 89 14.16 7.21 19.75
N ILE A 90 14.17 5.93 19.39
CA ILE A 90 14.22 4.83 20.37
C ILE A 90 15.53 4.85 21.14
N ALA A 91 16.65 5.13 20.48
CA ALA A 91 17.95 5.26 21.15
C ALA A 91 17.94 6.38 22.20
N GLN A 92 17.39 7.54 21.87
CA GLN A 92 17.22 8.62 22.81
C GLN A 92 16.27 8.27 23.96
N ASP A 93 15.13 7.61 23.67
CA ASP A 93 14.23 7.14 24.72
C ASP A 93 14.89 6.17 25.70
N ILE A 94 15.82 5.32 25.22
CA ILE A 94 16.63 4.43 26.06
C ILE A 94 17.61 5.23 26.91
N ALA A 95 18.34 6.17 26.31
CA ALA A 95 19.30 7.04 27.00
C ALA A 95 18.59 7.84 28.11
N ASP A 96 17.43 8.45 27.82
CA ASP A 96 16.61 9.20 28.81
C ASP A 96 16.18 8.32 30.00
N VAL A 97 15.93 7.02 29.78
CA VAL A 97 15.51 6.11 30.85
C VAL A 97 16.66 5.73 31.78
N ILE A 98 17.89 5.66 31.29
CA ILE A 98 19.09 5.28 32.06
C ILE A 98 19.86 6.52 32.57
N VAL A 99 19.47 7.73 32.17
CA VAL A 99 19.99 8.99 32.74
C VAL A 99 19.87 8.96 34.27
N GLY A 100 20.92 9.41 34.95
CA GLY A 100 21.02 9.41 36.43
C GLY A 100 21.74 8.18 37.02
N LEU A 101 22.17 7.22 36.20
CA LEU A 101 23.12 6.19 36.60
C LEU A 101 24.54 6.71 36.37
N GLU A 102 25.34 6.83 37.45
CA GLU A 102 26.67 7.42 37.36
C GLU A 102 27.69 6.50 36.63
N GLY A 103 28.60 7.13 35.91
CA GLY A 103 29.74 6.46 35.28
C GLY A 103 29.43 5.67 34.01
N LEU A 104 28.23 5.85 33.40
CA LEU A 104 27.88 5.18 32.15
C LEU A 104 28.48 5.89 30.93
N LYS A 105 29.00 5.10 29.99
CA LYS A 105 29.38 5.54 28.66
C LYS A 105 28.36 4.99 27.68
N ILE A 106 27.59 5.88 27.02
CA ILE A 106 26.58 5.53 26.03
C ILE A 106 27.18 5.70 24.64
N HIS A 107 27.05 4.69 23.81
CA HIS A 107 27.54 4.62 22.45
C HIS A 107 26.38 4.28 21.51
N ARG A 108 26.31 4.95 20.37
CA ARG A 108 25.38 4.63 19.28
C ARG A 108 26.07 3.74 18.25
N VAL A 109 25.42 2.62 17.86
CA VAL A 109 25.95 1.71 16.84
C VAL A 109 24.91 1.49 15.75
N LEU A 110 25.31 1.62 14.50
CA LEU A 110 24.45 1.48 13.32
C LEU A 110 24.80 0.21 12.55
N PHE A 111 23.81 -0.69 12.40
CA PHE A 111 24.00 -1.91 11.60
C PHE A 111 23.24 -1.77 10.26
N ASN A 112 23.96 -1.49 9.17
CA ASN A 112 23.39 -1.52 7.83
C ASN A 112 23.09 -2.95 7.37
N GLU A 113 23.83 -3.92 7.90
CA GLU A 113 23.62 -5.35 7.71
C GLU A 113 23.97 -6.13 8.98
N ILE A 114 23.24 -7.21 9.25
CA ILE A 114 23.46 -8.06 10.43
C ILE A 114 24.27 -9.29 10.02
N THR A 115 25.53 -9.05 9.68
CA THR A 115 26.56 -10.06 9.37
C THR A 115 27.67 -9.99 10.40
N LYS A 116 28.52 -11.04 10.45
CA LYS A 116 29.69 -11.07 11.36
C LYS A 116 30.63 -9.88 11.11
N THR A 117 30.88 -9.57 9.84
CA THR A 117 31.79 -8.48 9.44
C THR A 117 31.11 -7.12 9.71
N GLY A 118 29.84 -6.93 9.29
CA GLY A 118 29.10 -5.68 9.51
C GLY A 118 28.99 -5.32 11.00
N ILE A 119 28.69 -6.32 11.87
CA ILE A 119 28.62 -6.10 13.32
C ILE A 119 30.00 -5.74 13.89
N LYS A 120 31.08 -6.45 13.51
CA LYS A 120 32.43 -6.12 13.99
C LYS A 120 32.84 -4.70 13.59
N ASN A 121 32.63 -4.33 12.33
CA ASN A 121 32.99 -3.01 11.82
C ASN A 121 32.21 -1.89 12.55
N ALA A 122 30.91 -2.06 12.72
CA ALA A 122 30.09 -1.10 13.42
C ALA A 122 30.45 -0.96 14.92
N MET A 123 30.75 -2.05 15.59
CA MET A 123 31.19 -2.06 17.00
C MET A 123 32.59 -1.47 17.21
N ALA A 124 33.45 -1.50 16.18
CA ALA A 124 34.78 -0.87 16.23
C ALA A 124 34.70 0.67 16.07
N HIS A 125 33.62 1.20 15.49
CA HIS A 125 33.42 2.62 15.21
C HIS A 125 32.09 3.12 15.78
N PRO A 126 31.90 3.08 17.12
CA PRO A 126 30.68 3.57 17.73
C PRO A 126 30.62 5.10 17.65
N GLY A 127 29.45 5.62 17.38
CA GLY A 127 29.15 7.06 17.36
C GLY A 127 28.40 7.53 18.62
N ILE A 128 27.75 8.65 18.46
CA ILE A 128 26.83 9.25 19.45
C ILE A 128 25.41 9.26 18.85
N ILE A 129 24.40 9.45 19.70
CA ILE A 129 23.01 9.65 19.23
C ILE A 129 22.95 10.96 18.44
N ASP A 130 22.31 10.92 17.28
CA ASP A 130 22.14 12.07 16.39
C ASP A 130 20.91 12.90 16.79
N ASP A 131 21.15 14.04 17.44
CA ASP A 131 20.09 14.94 17.91
C ASP A 131 19.25 15.52 16.77
N ALA A 132 19.79 15.66 15.57
CA ALA A 132 19.06 16.17 14.41
C ALA A 132 18.05 15.13 13.91
N LEU A 133 18.45 13.86 13.84
CA LEU A 133 17.54 12.76 13.50
C LEU A 133 16.46 12.58 14.56
N VAL A 134 16.80 12.66 15.86
CA VAL A 134 15.84 12.64 16.97
C VAL A 134 14.84 13.78 16.86
N SER A 135 15.32 14.99 16.61
CA SER A 135 14.49 16.21 16.47
C SER A 135 13.53 16.11 15.29
N SER A 136 14.00 15.58 14.15
CA SER A 136 13.18 15.34 12.96
C SER A 136 12.03 14.34 13.24
N GLN A 137 12.33 13.23 13.93
CA GLN A 137 11.31 12.24 14.30
C GLN A 137 10.31 12.81 15.31
N ARG A 138 10.79 13.55 16.30
CA ARG A 138 9.96 14.23 17.31
C ARG A 138 9.07 15.29 16.67
N ALA A 139 9.58 16.09 15.74
CA ALA A 139 8.80 17.09 14.99
C ALA A 139 7.67 16.43 14.21
N ARG A 140 7.97 15.38 13.45
CA ARG A 140 6.95 14.58 12.77
C ARG A 140 5.87 14.08 13.72
N ARG A 141 6.28 13.51 14.84
CA ARG A 141 5.37 12.92 15.82
C ARG A 141 4.48 13.97 16.51
N VAL A 142 5.01 15.13 16.81
CA VAL A 142 4.28 16.28 17.34
C VAL A 142 3.28 16.80 16.32
N MET A 143 3.70 17.02 15.09
CA MET A 143 2.85 17.50 13.98
C MET A 143 1.68 16.53 13.72
N ASP A 144 1.96 15.24 13.55
CA ASP A 144 0.93 14.22 13.33
C ASP A 144 -0.01 14.07 14.55
N ARG A 145 0.52 14.30 15.78
CA ARG A 145 -0.29 14.35 17.01
C ARG A 145 -1.24 15.53 17.01
N ILE A 146 -0.77 16.74 16.69
CA ILE A 146 -1.59 17.97 16.66
C ILE A 146 -2.72 17.79 15.63
N ILE A 147 -2.39 17.39 14.40
CA ILE A 147 -3.37 17.18 13.33
C ILE A 147 -4.41 16.12 13.75
N GLY A 148 -3.94 14.93 14.16
CA GLY A 148 -4.82 13.84 14.51
C GLY A 148 -5.72 14.15 15.71
N TYR A 149 -5.19 14.84 16.73
CA TYR A 149 -5.92 15.18 17.94
C TYR A 149 -6.96 16.29 17.72
N LYS A 150 -6.63 17.29 16.88
CA LYS A 150 -7.49 18.46 16.63
C LYS A 150 -8.53 18.20 15.52
N ILE A 151 -8.15 17.53 14.42
CA ILE A 151 -9.07 17.32 13.29
C ILE A 151 -10.00 16.10 13.51
N SER A 152 -9.56 15.04 14.19
CA SER A 152 -10.40 13.84 14.33
C SER A 152 -11.72 14.11 15.07
N PRO A 153 -11.80 14.92 16.14
CA PRO A 153 -13.08 15.29 16.78
C PRO A 153 -14.03 16.02 15.83
N PHE A 154 -13.51 16.87 14.96
CA PHE A 154 -14.30 17.55 13.92
C PHE A 154 -14.91 16.55 12.94
N LEU A 155 -14.13 15.58 12.46
CA LEU A 155 -14.66 14.51 11.61
C LEU A 155 -15.75 13.69 12.31
N TRP A 156 -15.62 13.45 13.61
CA TRP A 156 -16.64 12.72 14.35
C TRP A 156 -17.97 13.47 14.38
N LYS A 157 -17.95 14.79 14.53
CA LYS A 157 -19.15 15.62 14.46
C LYS A 157 -19.76 15.61 13.05
N ALA A 158 -18.92 15.81 12.02
CA ALA A 158 -19.40 16.06 10.65
C ALA A 158 -19.81 14.80 9.87
N VAL A 159 -19.32 13.61 10.22
CA VAL A 159 -19.49 12.37 9.41
C VAL A 159 -20.34 11.31 10.10
N ILE A 160 -20.48 11.33 11.43
CA ILE A 160 -21.21 10.28 12.16
C ILE A 160 -22.68 10.23 11.81
N GLU A 161 -23.30 11.37 11.54
CA GLU A 161 -24.71 11.44 11.09
C GLU A 161 -24.94 10.66 9.79
N GLN A 162 -23.90 10.50 8.98
CA GLN A 162 -23.97 9.83 7.67
C GLN A 162 -23.50 8.38 7.67
N SER A 163 -22.66 7.94 8.62
CA SER A 163 -21.94 6.65 8.49
C SER A 163 -22.01 5.69 9.68
N GLY A 164 -22.49 6.13 10.85
CA GLY A 164 -22.51 5.29 12.06
C GLY A 164 -21.14 4.81 12.57
N SER A 165 -20.03 5.17 11.89
CA SER A 165 -18.69 4.68 12.21
C SER A 165 -18.03 5.48 13.32
N THR A 166 -17.55 4.80 14.37
CA THR A 166 -16.91 5.41 15.54
C THR A 166 -15.38 5.49 15.44
N SER A 167 -14.75 4.95 14.39
CA SER A 167 -13.29 4.82 14.29
C SER A 167 -12.62 5.81 13.32
N LEU A 168 -13.26 6.96 13.05
CA LEU A 168 -12.74 7.99 12.16
C LEU A 168 -11.48 8.66 12.73
N SER A 169 -10.50 8.87 11.88
CA SER A 169 -9.30 9.67 12.19
C SER A 169 -8.79 10.39 10.96
N ALA A 170 -8.29 11.60 11.17
CA ALA A 170 -7.51 12.31 10.17
C ALA A 170 -6.01 12.19 10.50
N GLY A 171 -5.19 12.19 9.47
CA GLY A 171 -3.74 12.30 9.58
C GLY A 171 -3.22 12.92 8.29
N ARG A 172 -2.18 13.70 8.38
CA ARG A 172 -1.64 14.49 7.27
C ARG A 172 -1.48 13.66 5.98
N VAL A 173 -0.65 12.66 6.01
CA VAL A 173 -0.31 11.86 4.82
C VAL A 173 -1.44 10.92 4.40
N GLN A 174 -2.12 10.27 5.35
CA GLN A 174 -3.23 9.36 5.04
C GLN A 174 -4.42 10.09 4.39
N SER A 175 -4.69 11.34 4.77
CA SER A 175 -5.80 12.11 4.20
C SER A 175 -5.51 12.55 2.77
N VAL A 176 -4.24 12.87 2.46
CA VAL A 176 -3.83 13.18 1.09
C VAL A 176 -3.82 11.93 0.22
N ALA A 177 -3.40 10.79 0.73
CA ALA A 177 -3.50 9.51 0.01
C ALA A 177 -4.96 9.16 -0.32
N LEU A 178 -5.89 9.39 0.62
CA LEU A 178 -7.33 9.21 0.38
C LEU A 178 -7.85 10.20 -0.67
N LYS A 179 -7.41 11.47 -0.60
CA LYS A 179 -7.77 12.50 -1.60
C LYS A 179 -7.36 12.06 -3.01
N LEU A 180 -6.11 11.60 -3.20
CA LEU A 180 -5.64 11.12 -4.51
C LEU A 180 -6.53 10.02 -5.10
N ILE A 181 -6.97 9.07 -4.25
CA ILE A 181 -7.87 8.00 -4.68
C ILE A 181 -9.25 8.55 -5.04
N CYS A 182 -9.78 9.49 -4.25
CA CYS A 182 -11.08 10.12 -4.52
C CYS A 182 -11.04 10.98 -5.79
N ASP A 183 -9.97 11.74 -6.01
CA ASP A 183 -9.78 12.55 -7.21
C ASP A 183 -9.72 11.65 -8.46
N ARG A 184 -8.99 10.53 -8.39
CA ARG A 184 -8.94 9.54 -9.47
C ARG A 184 -10.31 8.94 -9.77
N GLU A 185 -11.11 8.65 -8.76
CA GLU A 185 -12.46 8.15 -8.96
C GLU A 185 -13.37 9.23 -9.59
N ALA A 186 -13.21 10.50 -9.20
CA ALA A 186 -13.94 11.61 -9.83
C ALA A 186 -13.52 11.84 -11.30
N GLU A 187 -12.25 11.59 -11.65
CA GLU A 187 -11.79 11.59 -13.04
C GLU A 187 -12.44 10.46 -13.84
N ILE A 188 -12.53 9.26 -13.25
CA ILE A 188 -13.19 8.10 -13.87
C ILE A 188 -14.69 8.35 -14.06
N ASP A 189 -15.37 8.86 -13.03
CA ASP A 189 -16.81 9.16 -13.07
C ASP A 189 -17.18 10.23 -14.14
N LYS A 190 -16.27 11.16 -14.41
CA LYS A 190 -16.44 12.21 -15.43
C LYS A 190 -16.00 11.79 -16.83
N PHE A 191 -15.29 10.68 -16.94
CA PHE A 191 -14.72 10.23 -18.20
C PHE A 191 -15.83 9.80 -19.17
N LYS A 192 -15.71 10.25 -20.41
CA LYS A 192 -16.56 9.81 -21.52
C LYS A 192 -15.69 9.10 -22.55
N ALA A 193 -16.04 7.87 -22.84
CA ALA A 193 -15.31 7.08 -23.82
C ALA A 193 -15.47 7.67 -25.23
N VAL A 194 -14.38 7.69 -25.97
CA VAL A 194 -14.33 8.07 -27.39
C VAL A 194 -14.19 6.79 -28.20
N GLU A 195 -15.11 6.57 -29.15
CA GLU A 195 -15.00 5.49 -30.12
C GLU A 195 -13.90 5.79 -31.12
N TYR A 196 -13.09 4.79 -31.42
CA TYR A 196 -12.13 4.84 -32.51
C TYR A 196 -11.93 3.44 -33.11
N TRP A 197 -11.45 3.41 -34.35
CA TRP A 197 -11.25 2.18 -35.09
C TRP A 197 -9.81 2.05 -35.51
N SER A 198 -9.37 0.81 -35.71
CA SER A 198 -8.09 0.49 -36.32
C SER A 198 -8.29 -0.44 -37.51
N ILE A 199 -7.50 -0.28 -38.55
CA ILE A 199 -7.49 -1.17 -39.73
C ILE A 199 -6.15 -1.90 -39.75
N TRP A 200 -6.20 -3.20 -39.90
CA TRP A 200 -5.04 -4.07 -39.93
C TRP A 200 -5.00 -4.89 -41.20
N GLY A 201 -3.83 -5.00 -41.82
CA GLY A 201 -3.57 -5.90 -42.92
C GLY A 201 -2.64 -7.04 -42.48
N THR A 202 -2.88 -8.22 -43.02
CA THR A 202 -1.95 -9.34 -42.95
C THR A 202 -1.24 -9.41 -44.32
N PHE A 203 0.07 -9.40 -44.30
CA PHE A 203 0.91 -9.35 -45.50
C PHE A 203 1.81 -10.57 -45.56
N GLY A 204 1.76 -11.29 -46.68
CA GLY A 204 2.60 -12.44 -46.98
C GLY A 204 3.80 -12.08 -47.84
N THR A 205 4.89 -12.79 -47.67
CA THR A 205 6.05 -12.75 -48.53
C THR A 205 5.99 -13.91 -49.55
N ASP A 206 6.70 -13.82 -50.66
CA ASP A 206 6.80 -14.92 -51.64
C ASP A 206 7.42 -16.20 -51.06
N ARG A 207 8.03 -16.09 -49.86
CA ARG A 207 8.60 -17.21 -49.09
C ARG A 207 7.59 -17.92 -48.18
N GLY A 208 6.33 -17.46 -48.18
CA GLY A 208 5.26 -18.05 -47.36
C GLY A 208 5.25 -17.59 -45.89
N GLU A 209 6.04 -16.61 -45.53
CA GLU A 209 6.00 -15.99 -44.19
C GLU A 209 4.98 -14.85 -44.19
N SER A 210 4.23 -14.68 -43.11
CA SER A 210 3.25 -13.59 -42.98
C SER A 210 3.44 -12.77 -41.68
N PHE A 211 3.03 -11.50 -41.73
CA PHE A 211 3.08 -10.59 -40.60
C PHE A 211 1.95 -9.56 -40.66
N LYS A 212 1.59 -8.99 -39.51
CA LYS A 212 0.52 -8.00 -39.42
C LYS A 212 1.08 -6.58 -39.44
N ALA A 213 0.40 -5.67 -40.09
CA ALA A 213 0.68 -4.24 -40.08
C ALA A 213 -0.62 -3.44 -39.83
N LYS A 214 -0.49 -2.33 -39.10
CA LYS A 214 -1.61 -1.41 -38.83
C LYS A 214 -1.57 -0.26 -39.80
N LEU A 215 -2.72 0.16 -40.32
CA LEU A 215 -2.83 1.38 -41.11
C LEU A 215 -2.48 2.58 -40.21
N PHE A 216 -1.49 3.34 -40.63
CA PHE A 216 -0.90 4.43 -39.89
C PHE A 216 -1.25 5.82 -40.44
N SER A 217 -1.22 5.99 -41.74
CA SER A 217 -1.57 7.26 -42.39
C SER A 217 -2.27 7.07 -43.73
N ILE A 218 -3.05 8.09 -44.13
CA ILE A 218 -3.75 8.17 -45.40
C ILE A 218 -3.46 9.54 -45.99
N ASN A 219 -3.09 9.63 -47.26
CA ASN A 219 -2.72 10.89 -47.90
C ASN A 219 -1.66 11.70 -47.09
N LYS A 220 -0.70 11.01 -46.47
CA LYS A 220 0.36 11.59 -45.61
C LYS A 220 -0.15 12.22 -44.32
N LYS A 221 -1.44 12.08 -43.96
CA LYS A 221 -1.98 12.48 -42.67
C LYS A 221 -2.06 11.26 -41.73
N ASP A 222 -1.49 11.38 -40.52
CA ASP A 222 -1.50 10.32 -39.53
C ASP A 222 -2.91 10.07 -39.01
N ILE A 223 -3.23 8.80 -38.76
CA ILE A 223 -4.47 8.39 -38.09
C ILE A 223 -4.30 8.55 -36.59
N ARG A 224 -5.17 9.33 -35.96
CA ARG A 224 -5.17 9.57 -34.52
C ARG A 224 -6.57 9.49 -33.91
N THR A 225 -6.64 9.04 -32.68
CA THR A 225 -7.86 9.06 -31.87
C THR A 225 -8.21 10.49 -31.45
N LEU A 226 -9.47 10.85 -31.49
CA LEU A 226 -9.94 12.15 -30.99
C LEU A 226 -9.59 12.33 -29.50
N PRO A 227 -9.08 13.50 -29.12
CA PRO A 227 -8.63 13.73 -27.73
C PRO A 227 -9.76 13.82 -26.71
N LYS A 228 -10.98 14.15 -27.15
CA LYS A 228 -12.17 14.32 -26.30
C LYS A 228 -13.40 13.71 -26.94
N ALA A 229 -14.36 13.25 -26.12
CA ALA A 229 -15.66 12.75 -26.58
C ALA A 229 -16.56 13.86 -27.13
N ILE A 230 -16.43 15.07 -26.62
CA ILE A 230 -17.20 16.26 -27.05
C ILE A 230 -16.18 17.34 -27.40
N MET A 231 -16.16 17.74 -28.65
CA MET A 231 -15.33 18.80 -29.20
C MET A 231 -16.23 19.87 -29.84
N SER A 232 -15.81 21.12 -29.79
CA SER A 232 -16.44 22.16 -30.60
C SER A 232 -16.21 21.89 -32.10
N GLU A 233 -17.04 22.49 -32.95
CA GLU A 233 -16.85 22.35 -34.40
C GLU A 233 -15.48 22.88 -34.85
N GLU A 234 -15.01 23.96 -34.25
CA GLU A 234 -13.68 24.55 -34.52
C GLU A 234 -12.56 23.61 -34.10
N GLU A 235 -12.59 23.06 -32.88
CA GLU A 235 -11.59 22.07 -32.38
C GLU A 235 -11.56 20.83 -33.29
N MET A 236 -12.72 20.36 -33.74
CA MET A 236 -12.83 19.21 -34.64
C MET A 236 -12.22 19.51 -36.01
N ASN A 237 -12.57 20.66 -36.59
CA ASN A 237 -12.06 21.06 -37.89
C ASN A 237 -10.53 21.25 -37.87
N ASP A 238 -9.98 21.86 -36.83
CA ASP A 238 -8.53 22.02 -36.68
C ASP A 238 -7.83 20.68 -36.53
N PHE A 239 -8.38 19.75 -35.75
CA PHE A 239 -7.82 18.40 -35.66
C PHE A 239 -7.82 17.67 -37.02
N LEU A 240 -8.91 17.73 -37.78
CA LEU A 240 -9.06 17.06 -39.07
C LEU A 240 -8.26 17.71 -40.19
N LYS A 241 -7.80 18.97 -40.03
CA LYS A 241 -6.82 19.56 -40.95
C LYS A 241 -5.49 18.82 -40.94
N GLU A 242 -5.07 18.37 -39.76
CA GLU A 242 -3.73 17.76 -39.53
C GLU A 242 -3.77 16.24 -39.50
N TYR A 243 -4.83 15.64 -38.94
CA TYR A 243 -4.96 14.20 -38.72
C TYR A 243 -6.21 13.61 -39.36
N ILE A 244 -6.25 12.27 -39.41
CA ILE A 244 -7.45 11.51 -39.77
C ILE A 244 -7.98 10.84 -38.49
N ALA A 245 -9.29 10.98 -38.26
CA ALA A 245 -9.97 10.27 -37.18
C ALA A 245 -10.84 9.15 -37.73
N LEU A 246 -10.55 7.90 -37.39
CA LEU A 246 -11.44 6.77 -37.62
C LEU A 246 -12.37 6.65 -36.40
N ASN A 247 -13.35 7.53 -36.29
CA ASN A 247 -14.17 7.71 -35.08
C ASN A 247 -15.58 7.10 -35.17
N ASN A 248 -15.90 6.44 -36.27
CA ASN A 248 -17.13 5.68 -36.45
C ASN A 248 -16.99 4.61 -37.54
N GLU A 249 -17.94 3.71 -37.58
CA GLU A 249 -17.95 2.60 -38.53
C GLU A 249 -18.03 3.07 -40.00
N THR A 250 -18.84 4.07 -40.31
CA THR A 250 -19.08 4.56 -41.67
C THR A 250 -17.81 5.09 -42.32
N ILE A 251 -17.08 5.96 -41.62
CA ILE A 251 -15.80 6.51 -42.09
C ILE A 251 -14.78 5.39 -42.26
N THR A 252 -14.69 4.51 -41.29
CA THR A 252 -13.76 3.38 -41.29
C THR A 252 -14.06 2.41 -42.44
N ALA A 253 -15.34 2.09 -42.69
CA ALA A 253 -15.78 1.23 -43.78
C ALA A 253 -15.47 1.82 -45.15
N SER A 254 -15.57 3.16 -45.31
CA SER A 254 -15.18 3.84 -46.56
C SER A 254 -13.73 3.61 -46.91
N TYR A 255 -12.82 3.82 -45.96
CA TYR A 255 -11.38 3.55 -46.18
C TYR A 255 -11.07 2.05 -46.32
N PHE A 256 -11.76 1.21 -45.51
CA PHE A 256 -11.61 -0.24 -45.57
C PHE A 256 -11.98 -0.81 -46.96
N ASN A 257 -13.08 -0.35 -47.57
CA ASN A 257 -13.51 -0.78 -48.88
C ASN A 257 -12.54 -0.32 -49.97
N LYS A 258 -12.04 0.92 -49.87
CA LYS A 258 -10.99 1.42 -50.81
C LYS A 258 -9.71 0.59 -50.73
N LEU A 259 -9.33 0.14 -49.50
CA LEU A 259 -8.17 -0.71 -49.28
C LEU A 259 -8.33 -2.11 -49.90
N LYS A 260 -9.53 -2.68 -49.88
CA LYS A 260 -9.81 -3.98 -50.50
C LYS A 260 -9.62 -4.02 -52.02
N GLU A 261 -9.74 -2.88 -52.67
CA GLU A 261 -9.55 -2.74 -54.11
C GLU A 261 -8.07 -2.58 -54.51
N LYS A 262 -7.18 -2.42 -53.50
CA LYS A 262 -5.73 -2.25 -53.76
C LYS A 262 -5.02 -3.59 -53.82
N ASN A 263 -4.18 -3.78 -54.85
CA ASN A 263 -3.43 -4.99 -55.06
C ASN A 263 -1.90 -4.77 -55.11
N ASN A 264 -1.45 -3.54 -54.97
CA ASN A 264 -0.04 -3.19 -55.13
C ASN A 264 0.55 -2.75 -53.76
N PHE A 265 0.74 -3.69 -52.88
CA PHE A 265 1.40 -3.46 -51.59
C PHE A 265 2.90 -3.75 -51.74
N TYR A 266 3.73 -2.83 -51.29
CA TYR A 266 5.18 -3.01 -51.31
C TYR A 266 5.82 -2.36 -50.07
N ILE A 267 7.00 -2.84 -49.72
CA ILE A 267 7.78 -2.30 -48.62
C ILE A 267 8.43 -0.99 -49.08
N SER A 268 7.90 0.13 -48.65
CA SER A 268 8.44 1.46 -48.98
C SER A 268 9.68 1.83 -48.17
N ASN A 269 9.78 1.34 -46.93
CA ASN A 269 10.91 1.63 -46.06
C ASN A 269 11.11 0.54 -44.98
N ILE A 270 12.37 0.31 -44.59
CA ILE A 270 12.74 -0.56 -43.47
C ILE A 270 13.74 0.20 -42.60
N LEU A 271 13.37 0.46 -41.35
CA LEU A 271 14.22 1.11 -40.37
C LEU A 271 14.61 0.11 -39.27
N LYS A 272 15.89 -0.21 -39.19
CA LYS A 272 16.44 -1.03 -38.10
C LYS A 272 17.19 -0.15 -37.12
N ARG A 273 16.88 -0.29 -35.82
CA ARG A 273 17.54 0.46 -34.75
C ARG A 273 17.95 -0.47 -33.62
N ASN A 274 19.19 -0.34 -33.19
CA ASN A 274 19.63 -1.01 -31.95
C ASN A 274 19.25 -0.15 -30.75
N ILE A 275 18.47 -0.70 -29.82
CA ILE A 275 18.04 -0.06 -28.60
C ILE A 275 18.73 -0.75 -27.42
N LYS A 276 19.42 0.03 -26.59
CA LYS A 276 19.93 -0.45 -25.30
C LYS A 276 18.82 -0.37 -24.26
N ARG A 277 18.47 -1.49 -23.66
CA ARG A 277 17.61 -1.54 -22.47
C ARG A 277 18.50 -1.61 -21.25
N ASN A 278 18.56 -0.52 -20.50
CA ASN A 278 19.40 -0.43 -19.31
C ASN A 278 18.86 -1.31 -18.16
N PRO A 279 19.76 -1.87 -17.33
CA PRO A 279 19.35 -2.59 -16.15
C PRO A 279 18.61 -1.67 -15.16
N PRO A 280 17.60 -2.19 -14.47
CA PRO A 280 16.90 -1.42 -13.44
C PRO A 280 17.76 -1.27 -12.19
N ALA A 281 17.62 -0.14 -11.48
CA ALA A 281 18.31 0.12 -10.22
C ALA A 281 18.04 -0.98 -9.17
N PRO A 282 18.95 -1.22 -8.22
CA PRO A 282 18.68 -2.07 -7.07
C PRO A 282 17.48 -1.51 -6.28
N PHE A 283 16.87 -2.34 -5.43
CA PHE A 283 15.66 -1.92 -4.74
C PHE A 283 15.91 -0.82 -3.70
N ILE A 284 15.02 0.15 -3.71
CA ILE A 284 14.65 0.99 -2.59
C ILE A 284 13.31 0.51 -2.02
N THR A 285 12.90 0.99 -0.85
CA THR A 285 11.69 0.51 -0.15
C THR A 285 10.43 0.57 -1.01
N SER A 286 10.17 1.69 -1.68
CA SER A 286 8.98 1.88 -2.52
C SER A 286 8.94 0.90 -3.69
N ASN A 287 10.06 0.75 -4.38
CA ASN A 287 10.18 -0.16 -5.53
C ASN A 287 10.07 -1.62 -5.11
N LEU A 288 10.65 -2.01 -3.94
CA LEU A 288 10.49 -3.36 -3.40
C LEU A 288 9.01 -3.66 -3.08
N GLN A 289 8.31 -2.74 -2.43
CA GLN A 289 6.89 -2.90 -2.13
C GLN A 289 6.04 -3.01 -3.40
N ALA A 290 6.33 -2.18 -4.40
CA ALA A 290 5.64 -2.18 -5.68
C ALA A 290 5.86 -3.49 -6.46
N GLU A 291 7.10 -3.94 -6.60
CA GLU A 291 7.43 -5.16 -7.34
C GLU A 291 6.96 -6.43 -6.60
N ALA A 292 7.04 -6.47 -5.27
CA ALA A 292 6.50 -7.57 -4.48
C ALA A 292 4.97 -7.65 -4.57
N SER A 293 4.28 -6.50 -4.59
CA SER A 293 2.83 -6.46 -4.81
C SER A 293 2.46 -6.98 -6.20
N LYS A 294 3.20 -6.57 -7.22
CA LYS A 294 2.95 -6.91 -8.61
C LYS A 294 3.26 -8.37 -8.94
N ARG A 295 4.47 -8.85 -8.60
CA ARG A 295 4.97 -10.18 -8.96
C ARG A 295 4.52 -11.28 -8.00
N LEU A 296 4.55 -10.98 -6.70
CA LEU A 296 4.36 -11.97 -5.64
C LEU A 296 2.98 -11.87 -4.99
N ARG A 297 2.16 -10.89 -5.40
CA ARG A 297 0.86 -10.59 -4.79
C ARG A 297 0.95 -10.39 -3.27
N MET A 298 2.05 -9.76 -2.82
CA MET A 298 2.28 -9.43 -1.42
C MET A 298 1.84 -7.99 -1.14
N ARG A 299 1.08 -7.81 -0.07
CA ARG A 299 0.72 -6.46 0.40
C ARG A 299 1.95 -5.73 0.94
N PRO A 300 2.05 -4.38 0.84
CA PRO A 300 3.19 -3.61 1.33
C PRO A 300 3.56 -3.92 2.79
N LYS A 301 2.57 -4.03 3.68
CA LYS A 301 2.78 -4.39 5.09
C LYS A 301 3.42 -5.79 5.25
N GLN A 302 2.96 -6.76 4.46
CA GLN A 302 3.53 -8.12 4.46
C GLN A 302 4.96 -8.12 3.91
N THR A 303 5.21 -7.38 2.82
CA THR A 303 6.54 -7.23 2.23
C THR A 303 7.53 -6.69 3.27
N MET A 304 7.17 -5.61 3.99
CA MET A 304 8.04 -5.02 5.00
C MET A 304 8.27 -5.96 6.21
N MET A 305 7.26 -6.69 6.64
CA MET A 305 7.41 -7.69 7.71
C MET A 305 8.38 -8.81 7.33
N LEU A 306 8.29 -9.30 6.10
CA LEU A 306 9.21 -10.33 5.60
C LEU A 306 10.61 -9.78 5.37
N ALA A 307 10.75 -8.58 4.84
CA ALA A 307 12.05 -7.91 4.68
C ALA A 307 12.74 -7.69 6.03
N GLN A 308 11.98 -7.26 7.06
CA GLN A 308 12.49 -7.15 8.43
C GLN A 308 13.04 -8.49 8.95
N LYS A 309 12.30 -9.59 8.72
CA LYS A 309 12.74 -10.94 9.09
C LYS A 309 14.04 -11.33 8.37
N LEU A 310 14.16 -11.03 7.07
CA LEU A 310 15.37 -11.32 6.29
C LEU A 310 16.58 -10.48 6.75
N TYR A 311 16.36 -9.24 7.17
CA TYR A 311 17.38 -8.35 7.71
C TYR A 311 17.85 -8.78 9.11
N GLU A 312 16.93 -9.07 10.04
CA GLU A 312 17.23 -9.40 11.44
C GLU A 312 17.95 -10.73 11.62
N GLY A 313 17.77 -11.65 10.67
CA GLY A 313 18.49 -12.90 10.61
C GLY A 313 17.61 -14.14 10.45
N VAL A 314 18.09 -15.03 9.62
CA VAL A 314 17.51 -16.34 9.32
C VAL A 314 18.52 -17.41 9.70
N ASP A 315 18.04 -18.51 10.29
CA ASP A 315 18.88 -19.66 10.62
C ASP A 315 19.18 -20.45 9.34
N LEU A 316 20.44 -20.48 8.95
CA LEU A 316 20.97 -21.21 7.79
C LEU A 316 21.67 -22.52 8.19
N GLY A 317 21.29 -23.10 9.31
CA GLY A 317 21.88 -24.36 9.81
C GLY A 317 23.36 -24.21 10.18
N LYS A 318 24.28 -24.83 9.42
CA LYS A 318 25.73 -24.80 9.69
C LYS A 318 26.31 -23.37 9.65
N GLU A 319 25.78 -22.48 8.80
CA GLU A 319 26.20 -21.07 8.74
C GLU A 319 25.67 -20.26 9.95
N GLY A 320 24.68 -20.79 10.65
CA GLY A 320 24.01 -20.15 11.77
C GLY A 320 23.00 -19.10 11.35
N THR A 321 22.64 -18.19 12.27
CA THR A 321 21.69 -17.13 12.02
C THR A 321 22.38 -15.95 11.36
N VAL A 322 21.93 -15.54 10.16
CA VAL A 322 22.55 -14.48 9.34
C VAL A 322 21.48 -13.55 8.80
N GLY A 323 21.71 -12.24 8.82
CA GLY A 323 20.92 -11.28 8.05
C GLY A 323 21.19 -11.47 6.55
N LEU A 324 20.14 -11.74 5.78
CA LEU A 324 20.26 -12.05 4.36
C LEU A 324 20.23 -10.83 3.46
N ILE A 325 19.69 -9.71 3.95
CA ILE A 325 19.60 -8.46 3.19
C ILE A 325 20.10 -7.28 4.03
N THR A 326 20.49 -6.21 3.36
CA THR A 326 20.75 -4.90 3.96
C THR A 326 19.48 -4.28 4.53
N TYR A 327 19.61 -3.20 5.28
CA TYR A 327 18.47 -2.50 5.89
C TYR A 327 17.43 -2.09 4.84
N MET A 328 16.18 -2.49 5.05
CA MET A 328 15.11 -2.43 4.03
C MET A 328 14.35 -1.11 3.98
N ARG A 329 14.54 -0.19 4.95
CA ARG A 329 13.92 1.14 4.90
C ARG A 329 14.92 2.14 4.37
N THR A 330 15.07 2.19 3.06
CA THR A 330 16.02 3.05 2.37
C THR A 330 15.41 3.64 1.10
N ASP A 331 15.81 4.84 0.76
CA ASP A 331 15.57 5.50 -0.52
C ASP A 331 16.86 5.64 -1.36
N SER A 332 17.96 5.09 -0.85
CA SER A 332 19.27 5.06 -1.51
C SER A 332 19.40 3.88 -2.46
N THR A 333 19.99 4.11 -3.61
CA THR A 333 20.41 3.09 -4.58
C THR A 333 21.92 2.83 -4.52
N ARG A 334 22.62 3.42 -3.55
CA ARG A 334 24.06 3.27 -3.37
C ARG A 334 24.44 1.83 -3.00
N ILE A 335 25.59 1.40 -3.45
CA ILE A 335 26.21 0.10 -3.15
C ILE A 335 27.63 0.39 -2.68
N SER A 336 28.13 -0.33 -1.66
CA SER A 336 29.53 -0.22 -1.24
C SER A 336 30.46 -0.71 -2.35
N GLU A 337 31.60 -0.04 -2.50
CA GLU A 337 32.59 -0.38 -3.52
C GLU A 337 33.12 -1.80 -3.36
N GLU A 338 33.32 -2.24 -2.11
CA GLU A 338 33.76 -3.59 -1.78
C GLU A 338 32.78 -4.64 -2.31
N PHE A 339 31.48 -4.47 -2.03
CA PHE A 339 30.44 -5.40 -2.48
C PHE A 339 30.23 -5.36 -3.99
N ALA A 340 30.39 -4.19 -4.61
CA ALA A 340 30.33 -4.05 -6.05
C ALA A 340 31.51 -4.79 -6.73
N ALA A 341 32.70 -4.78 -6.15
CA ALA A 341 33.85 -5.54 -6.64
C ALA A 341 33.61 -7.05 -6.55
N GLU A 342 33.12 -7.55 -5.38
CA GLU A 342 32.72 -8.96 -5.22
C GLU A 342 31.67 -9.37 -6.26
N THR A 343 30.71 -8.48 -6.54
CA THR A 343 29.65 -8.74 -7.52
C THR A 343 30.21 -8.89 -8.94
N LYS A 344 31.19 -8.08 -9.32
CA LYS A 344 31.86 -8.21 -10.64
C LYS A 344 32.52 -9.57 -10.81
N GLU A 345 33.23 -10.03 -9.80
CA GLU A 345 33.85 -11.36 -9.85
C GLU A 345 32.80 -12.46 -9.94
N PHE A 346 31.71 -12.33 -9.18
CA PHE A 346 30.62 -13.30 -9.23
C PHE A 346 29.97 -13.37 -10.62
N ILE A 347 29.67 -12.22 -11.25
CA ILE A 347 29.10 -12.15 -12.60
C ILE A 347 30.06 -12.78 -13.61
N LYS A 348 31.34 -12.41 -13.55
CA LYS A 348 32.38 -12.95 -14.46
C LYS A 348 32.45 -14.46 -14.41
N ASN A 349 32.41 -15.04 -13.22
CA ASN A 349 32.61 -16.47 -13.00
C ASN A 349 31.37 -17.31 -13.34
N ASN A 350 30.15 -16.74 -13.19
CA ASN A 350 28.91 -17.50 -13.35
C ASN A 350 28.17 -17.19 -14.67
N TYR A 351 28.39 -16.03 -15.31
CA TYR A 351 27.66 -15.60 -16.49
C TYR A 351 28.58 -15.26 -17.68
N GLY A 352 29.82 -14.86 -17.45
CA GLY A 352 30.80 -14.49 -18.49
C GLY A 352 31.15 -13.01 -18.50
N LYS A 353 32.26 -12.68 -19.19
CA LYS A 353 32.79 -11.32 -19.24
C LYS A 353 31.85 -10.35 -20.00
N GLU A 354 31.13 -10.86 -20.97
CA GLU A 354 30.19 -10.09 -21.80
C GLU A 354 29.03 -9.50 -21.01
N PHE A 355 28.70 -10.05 -19.83
CA PHE A 355 27.68 -9.52 -18.93
C PHE A 355 28.17 -8.40 -18.02
N LEU A 356 29.50 -8.11 -18.02
CA LEU A 356 30.08 -7.08 -17.17
C LEU A 356 30.09 -5.71 -17.86
N PRO A 357 29.61 -4.63 -17.22
CA PRO A 357 29.82 -3.27 -17.69
C PRO A 357 31.30 -2.84 -17.55
N GLU A 358 31.74 -1.91 -18.37
CA GLU A 358 33.11 -1.36 -18.31
C GLU A 358 33.42 -0.69 -16.95
N GLY A 359 32.41 -0.14 -16.29
CA GLY A 359 32.47 0.48 -14.94
C GLY A 359 31.57 -0.20 -13.94
N PHE A 360 31.12 0.56 -12.92
CA PHE A 360 30.03 0.23 -12.04
C PHE A 360 28.76 0.90 -12.53
N ASN A 361 27.64 0.18 -12.54
CA ASN A 361 26.36 0.82 -12.78
C ASN A 361 25.98 1.70 -11.58
N SER A 362 26.04 3.01 -11.76
CA SER A 362 25.63 4.00 -10.78
C SER A 362 24.22 4.48 -11.11
N PHE A 363 23.35 4.51 -10.10
CA PHE A 363 21.94 4.87 -10.23
C PHE A 363 21.59 6.14 -9.46
N SER A 364 22.46 7.16 -9.48
CA SER A 364 22.18 8.44 -8.83
C SER A 364 20.89 9.07 -9.36
N LYS A 365 20.00 9.50 -8.49
CA LYS A 365 18.80 10.25 -8.88
C LYS A 365 19.21 11.60 -9.47
N LYS A 366 18.86 11.88 -10.73
CA LYS A 366 19.08 13.16 -11.41
C LYS A 366 18.23 14.32 -10.86
N ASN A 367 17.28 14.07 -9.98
CA ASN A 367 16.31 15.06 -9.53
C ASN A 367 16.52 15.39 -8.05
N GLY A 368 17.47 16.23 -7.70
CA GLY A 368 17.55 17.13 -6.52
C GLY A 368 16.92 16.75 -5.16
N ILE A 369 16.26 15.60 -5.04
CA ILE A 369 15.72 15.11 -3.77
C ILE A 369 16.90 14.51 -3.00
N ALA A 370 17.29 15.18 -1.92
CA ALA A 370 18.36 14.73 -1.03
C ALA A 370 18.05 13.31 -0.52
N VAL A 371 18.90 12.37 -0.89
CA VAL A 371 18.90 10.98 -0.40
C VAL A 371 19.62 10.95 0.94
N GLN A 372 19.17 10.17 1.90
CA GLN A 372 19.97 9.88 3.12
C GLN A 372 21.21 9.08 2.70
N ASP A 373 22.34 9.78 2.52
CA ASP A 373 23.60 9.20 2.00
C ASP A 373 24.19 8.08 2.86
N ALA A 374 23.73 7.93 4.11
CA ALA A 374 24.22 6.91 5.03
C ALA A 374 23.74 5.48 4.71
N HIS A 375 22.66 5.33 3.92
CA HIS A 375 22.07 4.03 3.61
C HIS A 375 22.56 3.46 2.29
N GLU A 376 22.55 2.11 2.20
CA GLU A 376 22.69 1.38 0.95
C GLU A 376 21.35 0.95 0.38
N ALA A 377 21.35 0.52 -0.88
CA ALA A 377 20.22 -0.14 -1.52
C ALA A 377 19.88 -1.46 -0.81
N ILE A 378 18.66 -1.94 -1.00
CA ILE A 378 18.24 -3.27 -0.54
C ILE A 378 18.91 -4.31 -1.43
N ARG A 379 19.87 -5.03 -0.90
CA ARG A 379 20.67 -6.05 -1.57
C ARG A 379 20.91 -7.27 -0.68
N PRO A 380 21.30 -8.42 -1.23
CA PRO A 380 21.80 -9.52 -0.41
C PRO A 380 23.08 -9.08 0.33
N THR A 381 23.29 -9.64 1.53
CA THR A 381 24.50 -9.37 2.35
C THR A 381 25.71 -10.13 1.83
N SER A 382 25.52 -11.22 1.08
CA SER A 382 26.56 -11.98 0.41
C SER A 382 26.00 -12.73 -0.80
N LEU A 383 26.72 -12.74 -1.90
CA LEU A 383 26.33 -13.47 -3.12
C LEU A 383 26.43 -14.98 -3.00
N LYS A 384 27.18 -15.50 -2.01
CA LYS A 384 27.23 -16.95 -1.70
C LYS A 384 25.88 -17.51 -1.26
N TYR A 385 24.99 -16.67 -0.71
CA TYR A 385 23.63 -17.05 -0.33
C TYR A 385 22.71 -16.95 -1.55
N THR A 386 22.95 -17.80 -2.55
CA THR A 386 22.07 -17.84 -3.73
C THR A 386 20.65 -18.27 -3.34
N PRO A 387 19.65 -17.97 -4.16
CA PRO A 387 18.28 -18.46 -3.91
C PRO A 387 18.22 -19.96 -3.66
N GLU A 388 18.97 -20.76 -4.42
CA GLU A 388 19.04 -22.21 -4.27
C GLU A 388 19.59 -22.61 -2.91
N PHE A 389 20.65 -21.92 -2.45
CA PHE A 389 21.28 -22.19 -1.15
C PHE A 389 20.31 -21.97 0.03
N VAL A 390 19.55 -20.87 0.03
CA VAL A 390 18.66 -20.50 1.13
C VAL A 390 17.27 -21.14 1.07
N LYS A 391 16.93 -21.82 -0.03
CA LYS A 391 15.60 -22.34 -0.31
C LYS A 391 15.01 -23.20 0.81
N HIS A 392 15.83 -24.04 1.43
CA HIS A 392 15.41 -24.96 2.49
C HIS A 392 15.35 -24.31 3.88
N SER A 393 15.94 -23.13 4.04
CA SER A 393 15.97 -22.37 5.31
C SER A 393 14.87 -21.32 5.42
N LEU A 394 14.17 -21.04 4.33
CA LEU A 394 13.14 -20.01 4.24
C LEU A 394 11.76 -20.61 4.01
N ASP A 395 10.74 -20.01 4.63
CA ASP A 395 9.36 -20.25 4.22
C ASP A 395 9.12 -19.72 2.79
N LYS A 396 8.11 -20.26 2.12
CA LYS A 396 7.81 -19.96 0.71
C LYS A 396 7.74 -18.46 0.41
N ARG A 397 7.12 -17.65 1.29
CA ARG A 397 6.95 -16.21 1.07
C ARG A 397 8.27 -15.46 1.29
N SER A 398 9.00 -15.76 2.34
CA SER A 398 10.33 -15.21 2.60
C SER A 398 11.30 -15.56 1.47
N PHE A 399 11.27 -16.79 0.97
CA PHE A 399 12.07 -17.23 -0.18
C PHE A 399 11.76 -16.43 -1.45
N GLN A 400 10.49 -16.29 -1.82
CA GLN A 400 10.09 -15.52 -3.00
C GLN A 400 10.55 -14.06 -2.93
N LEU A 401 10.44 -13.44 -1.75
CA LEU A 401 10.91 -12.06 -1.56
C LEU A 401 12.44 -11.96 -1.66
N TYR A 402 13.15 -12.89 -1.03
CA TYR A 402 14.63 -12.93 -1.10
C TYR A 402 15.11 -13.14 -2.55
N GLU A 403 14.54 -14.10 -3.27
CA GLU A 403 14.86 -14.37 -4.67
C GLU A 403 14.64 -13.13 -5.54
N LEU A 404 13.53 -12.40 -5.33
CA LEU A 404 13.25 -11.15 -6.02
C LEU A 404 14.33 -10.09 -5.75
N ILE A 405 14.76 -9.93 -4.50
CA ILE A 405 15.79 -8.97 -4.09
C ILE A 405 17.14 -9.37 -4.71
N TRP A 406 17.51 -10.64 -4.61
CA TRP A 406 18.78 -11.17 -5.11
C TRP A 406 18.89 -11.00 -6.64
N LYS A 407 17.87 -11.44 -7.39
CA LYS A 407 17.84 -11.33 -8.85
C LYS A 407 17.87 -9.86 -9.30
N ARG A 408 17.11 -8.99 -8.66
CA ARG A 408 17.09 -7.56 -8.99
C ARG A 408 18.43 -6.89 -8.75
N TYR A 409 19.05 -7.19 -7.61
CA TYR A 409 20.37 -6.67 -7.29
C TYR A 409 21.41 -7.11 -8.33
N LEU A 410 21.52 -8.40 -8.60
CA LEU A 410 22.50 -8.93 -9.54
C LEU A 410 22.30 -8.36 -10.96
N ALA A 411 21.05 -8.34 -11.42
CA ALA A 411 20.68 -7.75 -12.69
C ALA A 411 21.08 -6.26 -12.79
N SER A 412 20.96 -5.51 -11.70
CA SER A 412 21.35 -4.10 -11.66
C SER A 412 22.82 -3.86 -11.97
N GLN A 413 23.68 -4.84 -11.73
CA GLN A 413 25.12 -4.75 -11.92
C GLN A 413 25.59 -5.39 -13.24
N MET A 414 24.66 -5.82 -14.10
CA MET A 414 24.95 -6.40 -15.42
C MET A 414 24.89 -5.38 -16.56
N ASN A 415 25.41 -5.79 -17.70
CA ASN A 415 25.31 -5.05 -18.94
C ASN A 415 23.86 -4.87 -19.40
N PRO A 416 23.54 -3.75 -20.10
CA PRO A 416 22.27 -3.56 -20.78
C PRO A 416 21.96 -4.70 -21.76
N ALA A 417 20.68 -4.99 -21.93
CA ALA A 417 20.21 -5.82 -23.02
C ALA A 417 20.26 -5.02 -24.34
N LEU A 418 20.63 -5.69 -25.43
CA LEU A 418 20.63 -5.12 -26.79
C LEU A 418 19.46 -5.69 -27.56
N LEU A 419 18.56 -4.81 -27.96
CA LEU A 419 17.37 -5.13 -28.74
C LEU A 419 17.50 -4.50 -30.13
N GLU A 420 17.18 -5.24 -31.15
CA GLU A 420 16.98 -4.69 -32.47
C GLU A 420 15.49 -4.49 -32.71
N THR A 421 15.07 -3.26 -32.92
CA THR A 421 13.72 -2.93 -33.37
C THR A 421 13.72 -2.73 -34.88
N THR A 422 12.79 -3.39 -35.54
CA THR A 422 12.55 -3.23 -36.97
C THR A 422 11.19 -2.58 -37.17
N LEU A 423 11.15 -1.46 -37.85
CA LEU A 423 9.94 -0.82 -38.37
C LEU A 423 9.90 -1.06 -39.86
N ILE A 424 8.79 -1.63 -40.34
CA ILE A 424 8.51 -1.80 -41.77
C ILE A 424 7.37 -0.86 -42.14
N GLU A 425 7.56 -0.07 -43.17
CA GLU A 425 6.55 0.79 -43.78
C GLU A 425 6.12 0.13 -45.11
N ILE A 426 4.80 -0.14 -45.21
CA ILE A 426 4.20 -0.76 -46.40
C ILE A 426 3.28 0.27 -47.03
N SER A 427 3.48 0.56 -48.29
CA SER A 427 2.70 1.53 -49.03
C SER A 427 1.81 0.86 -50.07
N ALA A 428 0.63 1.43 -50.23
CA ALA A 428 -0.29 1.17 -51.33
C ALA A 428 -0.99 2.48 -51.70
N ASP A 429 -0.53 3.13 -52.75
CA ASP A 429 -0.97 4.48 -53.18
C ASP A 429 -0.96 5.47 -52.02
N GLU A 430 -2.16 5.99 -51.63
CA GLU A 430 -2.33 6.93 -50.51
C GLU A 430 -2.22 6.33 -49.11
N PHE A 431 -2.18 5.01 -48.96
CA PHE A 431 -2.20 4.30 -47.70
C PHE A 431 -0.80 3.88 -47.24
N LEU A 432 -0.51 4.10 -45.98
CA LEU A 432 0.73 3.67 -45.32
C LEU A 432 0.43 2.81 -44.12
N PHE A 433 0.91 1.56 -44.13
CA PHE A 433 0.88 0.65 -42.99
C PHE A 433 2.22 0.62 -42.28
N LYS A 434 2.19 0.34 -40.96
CA LYS A 434 3.41 0.15 -40.18
C LYS A 434 3.35 -1.17 -39.42
N ALA A 435 4.43 -1.94 -39.49
CA ALA A 435 4.68 -3.13 -38.70
C ALA A 435 5.91 -2.94 -37.83
N PHE A 436 5.82 -3.38 -36.58
CA PHE A 436 6.90 -3.30 -35.60
C PHE A 436 7.30 -4.70 -35.11
N GLY A 437 8.59 -4.97 -35.08
CA GLY A 437 9.14 -6.17 -34.48
C GLY A 437 10.32 -5.82 -33.57
N THR A 438 10.59 -6.69 -32.60
CA THR A 438 11.73 -6.54 -31.71
C THR A 438 12.41 -7.90 -31.53
N ALA A 439 13.69 -7.98 -31.86
CA ALA A 439 14.53 -9.15 -31.64
C ALA A 439 15.56 -8.86 -30.55
N VAL A 440 15.83 -9.83 -29.70
CA VAL A 440 16.87 -9.72 -28.66
C VAL A 440 18.19 -10.15 -29.28
N LYS A 441 19.16 -9.24 -29.38
CA LYS A 441 20.53 -9.56 -29.84
C LYS A 441 21.45 -10.02 -28.71
N PHE A 442 21.25 -9.44 -27.52
CA PHE A 442 22.00 -9.80 -26.33
C PHE A 442 21.09 -9.62 -25.12
N ASN A 443 20.92 -10.67 -24.32
CA ASN A 443 20.02 -10.66 -23.18
C ASN A 443 20.47 -9.70 -22.06
N GLY A 444 21.79 -9.53 -21.84
CA GLY A 444 22.31 -8.72 -20.76
C GLY A 444 21.66 -9.07 -19.41
N PHE A 445 21.26 -8.07 -18.64
CA PHE A 445 20.58 -8.26 -17.35
C PHE A 445 19.27 -9.05 -17.45
N MET A 446 18.61 -9.09 -18.61
CA MET A 446 17.37 -9.81 -18.83
C MET A 446 17.54 -11.33 -18.70
N GLN A 447 18.79 -11.83 -18.73
CA GLN A 447 19.08 -13.24 -18.45
C GLN A 447 18.63 -13.68 -17.04
N ILE A 448 18.59 -12.76 -16.09
CA ILE A 448 18.27 -13.03 -14.68
C ILE A 448 16.96 -12.37 -14.24
N TYR A 449 16.70 -11.18 -14.76
CA TYR A 449 15.60 -10.36 -14.29
C TYR A 449 14.87 -9.68 -15.45
N GLU A 450 13.66 -10.13 -15.70
CA GLU A 450 12.79 -9.52 -16.69
C GLU A 450 11.77 -8.60 -15.98
N GLU A 451 11.69 -7.34 -16.40
CA GLU A 451 10.68 -6.42 -15.85
C GLU A 451 9.30 -6.75 -16.40
N ILE A 452 8.35 -7.05 -15.51
CA ILE A 452 6.94 -7.13 -15.89
C ILE A 452 6.43 -5.69 -15.98
N THR A 453 6.05 -5.23 -17.16
CA THR A 453 5.33 -3.96 -17.32
C THR A 453 3.94 -4.13 -16.70
N GLU A 454 3.48 -3.23 -15.83
CA GLU A 454 2.05 -3.16 -15.54
C GLU A 454 1.35 -2.86 -16.86
N GLN A 455 0.32 -3.64 -17.18
CA GLN A 455 -0.54 -3.33 -18.31
C GLN A 455 -1.09 -1.91 -18.05
N LYS A 456 -0.51 -0.94 -18.72
CA LYS A 456 -1.25 0.28 -19.01
C LYS A 456 -2.35 -0.16 -19.95
N ASP A 457 -3.53 0.38 -19.80
CA ASP A 457 -4.70 0.02 -20.62
C ASP A 457 -4.43 0.15 -22.14
N ASP A 458 -3.38 0.87 -22.55
CA ASP A 458 -2.81 0.91 -23.91
C ASP A 458 -1.90 -0.29 -24.25
N ALA A 459 -1.71 -1.27 -23.35
CA ALA A 459 -0.78 -2.37 -23.59
C ALA A 459 -1.37 -3.42 -24.52
N GLU A 460 -2.68 -3.61 -24.54
CA GLU A 460 -3.35 -4.53 -25.47
C GLU A 460 -3.11 -4.07 -26.91
N GLU A 461 -3.26 -2.79 -27.20
CA GLU A 461 -2.97 -2.23 -28.52
C GLU A 461 -1.47 -2.30 -28.87
N LYS A 462 -0.59 -2.10 -27.88
CA LYS A 462 0.87 -2.21 -28.07
C LYS A 462 1.36 -3.65 -28.17
N GLU A 463 0.71 -4.63 -27.56
CA GLU A 463 1.00 -6.05 -27.75
C GLU A 463 0.51 -6.55 -29.10
N GLU A 464 -0.63 -6.07 -29.57
CA GLU A 464 -1.16 -6.35 -30.90
C GLU A 464 -0.26 -5.77 -32.01
N TYR A 465 0.41 -4.64 -31.73
CA TYR A 465 1.40 -3.99 -32.62
C TYR A 465 2.74 -4.73 -32.72
N ARG A 466 3.08 -5.57 -31.75
CA ARG A 466 4.37 -6.27 -31.71
C ARG A 466 4.22 -7.63 -32.37
N ASN A 467 4.57 -7.71 -33.66
CA ASN A 467 4.85 -9.01 -34.23
C ASN A 467 5.95 -9.68 -33.40
N LYS A 468 5.69 -10.89 -32.91
CA LYS A 468 6.71 -11.68 -32.19
C LYS A 468 7.91 -11.97 -33.11
N THR A 469 7.65 -12.07 -34.40
CA THR A 469 8.68 -12.27 -35.45
C THR A 469 8.30 -11.48 -36.70
N ILE A 470 9.14 -10.56 -37.09
CA ILE A 470 9.13 -10.02 -38.46
C ILE A 470 9.97 -10.96 -39.32
N PRO A 471 9.53 -11.34 -40.52
CA PRO A 471 10.32 -12.17 -41.44
C PRO A 471 11.73 -11.58 -41.65
N VAL A 472 12.72 -12.48 -41.74
CA VAL A 472 14.11 -12.10 -41.95
C VAL A 472 14.37 -11.94 -43.45
N GLY A 473 15.20 -10.97 -43.85
CA GLY A 473 15.62 -10.80 -45.23
C GLY A 473 14.63 -10.03 -46.10
N LEU A 474 13.70 -9.29 -45.51
CA LEU A 474 12.85 -8.34 -46.22
C LEU A 474 13.70 -7.20 -46.79
N SER A 475 13.34 -6.76 -48.01
CA SER A 475 14.04 -5.67 -48.71
C SER A 475 13.09 -4.53 -49.07
N LYS A 476 13.66 -3.34 -49.27
CA LYS A 476 12.91 -2.21 -49.82
C LYS A 476 12.44 -2.55 -51.24
N ASP A 477 11.25 -2.04 -51.58
CA ASP A 477 10.55 -2.25 -52.86
C ASP A 477 10.09 -3.71 -53.10
N GLU A 478 10.23 -4.59 -52.11
CA GLU A 478 9.67 -5.96 -52.14
C GLU A 478 8.15 -5.90 -52.16
N LYS A 479 7.56 -6.58 -53.15
CA LYS A 479 6.09 -6.74 -53.23
C LYS A 479 5.62 -7.72 -52.19
N LEU A 480 4.46 -7.41 -51.61
CA LEU A 480 3.83 -8.24 -50.59
C LEU A 480 2.49 -8.75 -51.08
N ASN A 481 2.21 -10.00 -50.80
CA ASN A 481 0.90 -10.59 -51.00
C ASN A 481 -0.02 -10.07 -49.90
N PHE A 482 -1.20 -9.63 -50.31
CA PHE A 482 -2.21 -9.14 -49.34
C PHE A 482 -3.14 -10.31 -49.01
N ASP A 483 -3.01 -10.83 -47.76
CA ASP A 483 -3.70 -12.06 -47.35
C ASP A 483 -5.06 -11.77 -46.74
N ASP A 484 -5.14 -10.75 -45.85
CA ASP A 484 -6.37 -10.41 -45.12
C ASP A 484 -6.41 -8.96 -44.66
N LEU A 485 -7.62 -8.42 -44.50
CA LEU A 485 -7.86 -7.09 -43.97
C LEU A 485 -8.99 -7.13 -42.95
N HIS A 486 -8.73 -6.62 -41.76
CA HIS A 486 -9.75 -6.53 -40.72
C HIS A 486 -9.77 -5.17 -40.04
N LYS A 487 -10.96 -4.79 -39.55
CA LYS A 487 -11.19 -3.55 -38.78
C LYS A 487 -11.62 -3.91 -37.37
N ASN A 488 -11.02 -3.23 -36.37
CA ASN A 488 -11.32 -3.44 -34.97
C ASN A 488 -11.89 -2.16 -34.36
N GLN A 489 -12.99 -2.29 -33.63
CA GLN A 489 -13.60 -1.21 -32.87
C GLN A 489 -12.93 -1.11 -31.48
N HIS A 490 -12.65 0.08 -31.04
CA HIS A 490 -12.05 0.38 -29.76
C HIS A 490 -12.74 1.56 -29.10
N PHE A 491 -12.64 1.64 -27.78
CA PHE A 491 -13.05 2.78 -26.99
C PHE A 491 -11.91 3.23 -26.10
N THR A 492 -11.71 4.55 -25.98
CA THR A 492 -10.76 5.07 -24.99
C THR A 492 -11.19 4.66 -23.60
N LYS A 493 -10.23 4.34 -22.74
CA LYS A 493 -10.45 3.89 -21.35
C LYS A 493 -10.21 5.03 -20.37
N PRO A 494 -10.94 5.10 -19.25
CA PRO A 494 -10.65 6.07 -18.20
C PRO A 494 -9.27 5.81 -17.58
N PRO A 495 -8.67 6.77 -16.85
CA PRO A 495 -7.44 6.53 -16.14
C PRO A 495 -7.61 5.37 -15.15
N ALA A 496 -6.62 4.50 -15.09
CA ALA A 496 -6.69 3.31 -14.24
C ALA A 496 -6.79 3.67 -12.74
N ARG A 497 -7.63 2.95 -12.00
CA ARG A 497 -7.66 3.04 -10.54
C ARG A 497 -6.32 2.67 -9.94
N PHE A 498 -5.99 3.30 -8.82
CA PHE A 498 -4.77 2.96 -8.10
C PHE A 498 -4.81 1.52 -7.58
N THR A 499 -3.68 0.82 -7.72
CA THR A 499 -3.32 -0.36 -6.93
C THR A 499 -2.49 0.10 -5.72
N GLU A 500 -2.22 -0.80 -4.76
CA GLU A 500 -1.30 -0.47 -3.65
C GLU A 500 0.08 -0.04 -4.18
N SER A 501 0.56 -0.68 -5.25
CA SER A 501 1.86 -0.37 -5.86
C SER A 501 1.88 0.98 -6.58
N THR A 502 0.85 1.27 -7.38
CA THR A 502 0.80 2.54 -8.12
C THR A 502 0.53 3.73 -7.21
N LEU A 503 -0.23 3.54 -6.11
CA LEU A 503 -0.40 4.58 -5.09
C LEU A 503 0.92 4.91 -4.39
N ILE A 504 1.72 3.90 -4.02
CA ILE A 504 3.04 4.13 -3.40
C ILE A 504 3.96 4.89 -4.35
N LYS A 505 4.00 4.54 -5.64
CA LYS A 505 4.78 5.25 -6.66
C LYS A 505 4.32 6.70 -6.84
N GLU A 506 3.01 6.93 -6.84
CA GLU A 506 2.43 8.27 -6.92
C GLU A 506 2.79 9.12 -5.71
N LEU A 507 2.68 8.58 -4.50
CA LEU A 507 3.08 9.26 -3.26
C LEU A 507 4.59 9.60 -3.28
N GLU A 508 5.44 8.65 -3.68
CA GLU A 508 6.88 8.86 -3.80
C GLU A 508 7.22 9.94 -4.83
N SER A 509 6.61 9.90 -6.02
CA SER A 509 6.86 10.89 -7.09
C SER A 509 6.49 12.30 -6.68
N LYS A 510 5.49 12.44 -5.79
CA LYS A 510 5.04 13.71 -5.21
C LYS A 510 5.80 14.11 -3.93
N GLY A 511 6.78 13.32 -3.48
CA GLY A 511 7.53 13.58 -2.25
C GLY A 511 6.72 13.35 -0.96
N ILE A 512 5.59 12.65 -1.03
CA ILE A 512 4.66 12.41 0.09
C ILE A 512 4.96 11.07 0.75
N GLY A 513 5.25 11.10 2.05
CA GLY A 513 5.66 9.91 2.80
C GLY A 513 7.15 9.62 2.66
N ARG A 514 7.61 8.59 3.38
CA ARG A 514 9.02 8.14 3.41
C ARG A 514 9.05 6.61 3.54
N PRO A 515 10.21 5.96 3.34
CA PRO A 515 10.34 4.50 3.41
C PRO A 515 9.67 3.85 4.63
N SER A 516 9.72 4.49 5.78
CA SER A 516 9.10 4.02 7.02
C SER A 516 7.56 4.13 7.03
N THR A 517 6.94 4.93 6.17
CA THR A 517 5.51 5.29 6.25
C THR A 517 4.64 4.74 5.12
N PHE A 518 5.18 4.41 3.94
CA PHE A 518 4.38 3.98 2.78
C PHE A 518 3.42 2.84 3.10
N SER A 519 3.91 1.74 3.68
CA SER A 519 3.08 0.59 4.02
C SER A 519 2.01 0.92 5.06
N LEU A 520 2.31 1.82 6.00
CA LEU A 520 1.38 2.26 7.04
C LEU A 520 0.27 3.12 6.46
N ILE A 521 0.58 4.05 5.53
CA ILE A 521 -0.40 4.91 4.86
C ILE A 521 -1.43 4.03 4.15
N VAL A 522 -0.96 3.13 3.28
CA VAL A 522 -1.82 2.24 2.49
C VAL A 522 -2.66 1.32 3.38
N SER A 523 -2.09 0.77 4.45
CA SER A 523 -2.86 -0.07 5.38
C SER A 523 -3.87 0.73 6.20
N THR A 524 -3.52 1.95 6.62
CA THR A 524 -4.40 2.77 7.47
C THR A 524 -5.70 3.16 6.77
N ILE A 525 -5.64 3.59 5.51
CA ILE A 525 -6.85 3.98 4.76
C ILE A 525 -7.79 2.80 4.54
N GLN A 526 -7.26 1.58 4.42
CA GLN A 526 -8.04 0.35 4.33
C GLN A 526 -8.57 -0.11 5.70
N ASP A 527 -7.73 -0.11 6.74
CA ASP A 527 -8.12 -0.49 8.11
C ASP A 527 -9.22 0.43 8.66
N ARG A 528 -9.26 1.71 8.21
CA ARG A 528 -10.30 2.70 8.54
C ARG A 528 -11.55 2.57 7.67
N LYS A 529 -11.57 1.66 6.71
CA LYS A 529 -12.67 1.50 5.77
C LYS A 529 -12.96 2.74 4.92
N TYR A 530 -11.95 3.56 4.68
CA TYR A 530 -12.05 4.68 3.74
C TYR A 530 -11.93 4.21 2.29
N VAL A 531 -11.22 3.10 2.10
CA VAL A 531 -10.95 2.49 0.81
C VAL A 531 -11.13 0.99 0.93
N ASP A 532 -11.83 0.39 -0.02
CA ASP A 532 -11.91 -1.05 -0.22
C ASP A 532 -10.94 -1.48 -1.34
N MET A 533 -10.50 -2.73 -1.26
CA MET A 533 -9.67 -3.33 -2.31
C MET A 533 -10.50 -4.39 -3.04
N ILE A 534 -10.88 -4.07 -4.28
CA ILE A 534 -11.62 -4.97 -5.17
C ILE A 534 -10.72 -5.24 -6.38
N GLU A 535 -10.50 -6.51 -6.71
CA GLU A 535 -9.62 -6.92 -7.81
C GLU A 535 -8.24 -6.23 -7.79
N ARG A 536 -7.69 -6.04 -6.60
CA ARG A 536 -6.41 -5.34 -6.34
C ARG A 536 -6.42 -3.84 -6.65
N LYS A 537 -7.57 -3.26 -6.99
CA LYS A 537 -7.77 -1.82 -7.21
C LYS A 537 -8.32 -1.19 -5.93
N LEU A 538 -7.84 -0.01 -5.61
CA LEU A 538 -8.27 0.78 -4.46
C LEU A 538 -9.48 1.63 -4.87
N ILE A 539 -10.63 1.38 -4.25
CA ILE A 539 -11.88 2.07 -4.54
C ILE A 539 -12.33 2.82 -3.28
N PRO A 540 -12.61 4.13 -3.35
CA PRO A 540 -13.04 4.87 -2.18
C PRO A 540 -14.46 4.47 -1.80
N THR A 541 -14.69 4.20 -0.52
CA THR A 541 -16.03 3.92 0.02
C THR A 541 -16.86 5.21 0.11
N LYS A 542 -18.17 5.10 0.31
CA LYS A 542 -19.05 6.27 0.62
C LYS A 542 -18.46 7.06 1.80
N LEU A 543 -18.03 6.36 2.85
CA LEU A 543 -17.36 6.96 4.00
C LEU A 543 -16.06 7.68 3.62
N GLY A 544 -15.22 7.06 2.81
CA GLY A 544 -13.97 7.66 2.33
C GLY A 544 -14.20 8.92 1.51
N LYS A 545 -15.15 8.90 0.58
CA LYS A 545 -15.55 10.08 -0.22
C LYS A 545 -16.05 11.22 0.69
N ALA A 546 -16.91 10.94 1.67
CA ALA A 546 -17.41 11.94 2.62
C ALA A 546 -16.29 12.54 3.48
N VAL A 547 -15.40 11.69 4.05
CA VAL A 547 -14.24 12.14 4.84
C VAL A 547 -13.31 13.02 4.00
N SER A 548 -12.99 12.61 2.78
CA SER A 548 -12.14 13.38 1.86
C SER A 548 -12.75 14.75 1.54
N THR A 549 -14.02 14.79 1.16
CA THR A 549 -14.74 16.03 0.83
C THR A 549 -14.74 17.01 1.99
N ILE A 550 -15.05 16.54 3.20
CA ILE A 550 -15.08 17.37 4.42
C ILE A 550 -13.70 17.92 4.74
N LEU A 551 -12.65 17.07 4.67
CA LEU A 551 -11.29 17.49 4.97
C LEU A 551 -10.76 18.51 3.96
N VAL A 552 -10.95 18.27 2.67
CA VAL A 552 -10.50 19.18 1.61
C VAL A 552 -11.24 20.51 1.67
N LYS A 553 -12.57 20.49 1.90
CA LYS A 553 -13.39 21.71 2.01
C LYS A 553 -12.97 22.61 3.18
N ASN A 554 -12.68 21.99 4.34
CA ASN A 554 -12.44 22.75 5.58
C ASN A 554 -10.97 23.04 5.84
N PHE A 555 -10.05 22.25 5.29
CA PHE A 555 -8.59 22.37 5.48
C PHE A 555 -7.82 22.32 4.15
N PRO A 556 -8.19 23.14 3.12
CA PRO A 556 -7.58 23.05 1.79
C PRO A 556 -6.07 23.37 1.79
N GLY A 557 -5.63 24.24 2.69
CA GLY A 557 -4.22 24.61 2.83
C GLY A 557 -3.33 23.52 3.47
N ILE A 558 -3.95 22.50 4.08
CA ILE A 558 -3.24 21.46 4.85
C ILE A 558 -3.40 20.09 4.22
N ILE A 559 -4.60 19.78 3.72
CA ILE A 559 -4.91 18.51 3.07
C ILE A 559 -4.71 18.66 1.56
N ASN A 560 -3.46 18.96 1.19
CA ASN A 560 -3.03 19.02 -0.20
C ASN A 560 -1.63 18.41 -0.37
N GLU A 561 -1.28 18.15 -1.60
CA GLU A 561 -0.06 17.43 -1.99
C GLU A 561 1.19 18.29 -1.74
N SER A 562 1.17 19.56 -2.18
CA SER A 562 2.31 20.46 -2.08
C SER A 562 2.67 20.76 -0.63
N PHE A 563 1.70 21.06 0.22
CA PHE A 563 1.93 21.29 1.65
C PHE A 563 2.52 20.04 2.33
N THR A 564 1.96 18.85 2.02
CA THR A 564 2.46 17.62 2.62
C THR A 564 3.88 17.29 2.17
N ALA A 565 4.21 17.51 0.90
CA ALA A 565 5.57 17.35 0.38
C ALA A 565 6.56 18.36 0.98
N SER A 566 6.16 19.63 1.13
CA SER A 566 6.99 20.66 1.80
C SER A 566 7.31 20.26 3.23
N MET A 567 6.32 19.84 4.01
CA MET A 567 6.52 19.38 5.39
C MET A 567 7.46 18.17 5.48
N GLU A 568 7.35 17.21 4.56
CA GLU A 568 8.30 16.09 4.50
C GLU A 568 9.73 16.57 4.20
N SER A 569 9.89 17.56 3.31
CA SER A 569 11.18 18.18 2.99
C SER A 569 11.76 18.94 4.17
N GLU A 570 10.95 19.71 4.90
CA GLU A 570 11.38 20.44 6.09
C GLU A 570 11.81 19.49 7.23
N LEU A 571 11.10 18.38 7.41
CA LEU A 571 11.52 17.33 8.34
C LEU A 571 12.86 16.69 7.93
N ASP A 572 13.14 16.56 6.62
CA ASP A 572 14.44 16.10 6.14
C ASP A 572 15.54 17.15 6.38
N GLN A 573 15.22 18.45 6.25
CA GLN A 573 16.14 19.53 6.59
C GLN A 573 16.50 19.52 8.09
N ILE A 574 15.53 19.30 8.98
CA ILE A 574 15.83 19.10 10.42
C ILE A 574 16.79 17.91 10.60
N ALA A 575 16.53 16.79 9.91
CA ALA A 575 17.38 15.60 10.02
C ALA A 575 18.83 15.81 9.54
N ARG A 576 19.07 16.80 8.68
CA ARG A 576 20.42 17.20 8.23
C ARG A 576 21.02 18.35 9.06
N GLY A 577 20.31 18.86 10.08
CA GLY A 577 20.73 20.02 10.86
C GLY A 577 20.64 21.36 10.11
N GLU A 578 19.90 21.42 8.99
CA GLU A 578 19.73 22.60 8.13
C GLU A 578 18.56 23.49 8.56
N ASN A 579 17.65 22.99 9.40
CA ASN A 579 16.48 23.72 9.88
C ASN A 579 16.19 23.42 11.36
N ASP A 580 15.52 24.37 12.03
CA ASP A 580 15.21 24.27 13.47
C ASP A 580 13.85 23.62 13.72
N TYR A 581 13.78 22.77 14.76
CA TYR A 581 12.58 22.06 15.19
C TYR A 581 11.42 23.01 15.53
N VAL A 582 11.69 24.06 16.32
CA VAL A 582 10.65 24.98 16.79
C VAL A 582 10.14 25.83 15.64
N LYS A 583 11.06 26.31 14.78
CA LYS A 583 10.70 27.08 13.58
C LYS A 583 9.75 26.30 12.68
N VAL A 584 10.09 25.08 12.30
CA VAL A 584 9.25 24.25 11.41
C VAL A 584 7.87 23.99 12.03
N LEU A 585 7.81 23.74 13.35
CA LEU A 585 6.52 23.54 14.02
C LEU A 585 5.70 24.83 14.13
N ASN A 586 6.31 26.00 14.28
CA ASN A 586 5.62 27.28 14.25
C ASN A 586 5.06 27.60 12.87
N ASP A 587 5.87 27.38 11.81
CA ASP A 587 5.48 27.60 10.41
C ASP A 587 4.30 26.70 10.02
N PHE A 588 4.26 25.49 10.55
CA PHE A 588 3.12 24.58 10.44
C PHE A 588 1.91 25.03 11.27
N TYR A 589 2.12 25.34 12.57
CA TYR A 589 1.02 25.51 13.53
C TYR A 589 0.24 26.81 13.33
N GLY A 590 0.87 27.88 12.89
CA GLY A 590 0.22 29.18 12.63
C GLY A 590 -0.95 29.06 11.64
N PRO A 591 -0.70 28.67 10.38
CA PRO A 591 -1.76 28.46 9.37
C PRO A 591 -2.77 27.39 9.80
N PHE A 592 -2.30 26.29 10.43
CA PHE A 592 -3.17 25.22 10.91
C PHE A 592 -4.17 25.72 11.96
N ASN A 593 -3.71 26.46 12.97
CA ASN A 593 -4.55 26.97 14.03
C ASN A 593 -5.57 27.99 13.52
N THR A 594 -5.18 28.82 12.54
CA THR A 594 -6.07 29.77 11.87
C THR A 594 -7.20 29.03 11.14
N ALA A 595 -6.87 28.03 10.35
CA ALA A 595 -7.85 27.20 9.67
C ALA A 595 -8.78 26.46 10.65
N LEU A 596 -8.22 25.92 11.74
CA LEU A 596 -8.98 25.24 12.78
C LEU A 596 -9.99 26.18 13.46
N LYS A 597 -9.55 27.38 13.87
CA LYS A 597 -10.45 28.39 14.47
C LYS A 597 -11.57 28.80 13.54
N HIS A 598 -11.31 28.93 12.24
CA HIS A 598 -12.34 29.22 11.24
C HIS A 598 -13.38 28.10 11.16
N VAL A 599 -12.93 26.86 11.14
CA VAL A 599 -13.82 25.69 11.09
C VAL A 599 -14.63 25.55 12.39
N GLU A 600 -13.99 25.75 13.56
CA GLU A 600 -14.69 25.69 14.87
C GLU A 600 -15.79 26.72 15.02
N LYS A 601 -15.67 27.90 14.40
CA LYS A 601 -16.73 28.93 14.39
C LYS A 601 -17.96 28.52 13.57
N ASN A 602 -17.77 27.69 12.53
CA ASN A 602 -18.81 27.30 11.58
C ASN A 602 -19.47 25.94 11.92
N VAL A 603 -19.01 25.26 12.99
CA VAL A 603 -19.60 23.99 13.45
C VAL A 603 -20.62 24.27 14.53
N GLU A 604 -21.79 23.68 14.41
CA GLU A 604 -22.86 23.75 15.41
C GLU A 604 -22.37 23.24 16.77
N LYS A 605 -22.50 24.05 17.80
CA LYS A 605 -22.04 23.73 19.14
C LYS A 605 -23.08 22.91 19.88
N ILE A 606 -22.69 21.77 20.43
CA ILE A 606 -23.55 20.99 21.31
C ILE A 606 -23.54 21.67 22.67
N ILE A 607 -24.70 22.17 23.10
CA ILE A 607 -24.83 22.90 24.37
C ILE A 607 -25.22 21.96 25.49
N CYS A 608 -24.60 22.14 26.65
CA CYS A 608 -24.92 21.40 27.87
C CYS A 608 -26.25 21.89 28.44
N GLU A 609 -27.22 20.99 28.51
CA GLU A 609 -28.56 21.27 29.05
C GLU A 609 -28.59 21.60 30.56
N LYS A 610 -27.51 21.30 31.30
CA LYS A 610 -27.41 21.61 32.72
C LYS A 610 -26.85 22.99 33.04
N CYS A 611 -25.91 23.52 32.23
CA CYS A 611 -25.20 24.75 32.53
C CYS A 611 -25.00 25.70 31.36
N GLY A 612 -25.47 25.37 30.15
CA GLY A 612 -25.38 26.23 28.97
C GLY A 612 -23.98 26.30 28.32
N HIS A 613 -22.96 25.66 28.90
CA HIS A 613 -21.62 25.62 28.26
C HIS A 613 -21.55 24.56 27.16
N GLU A 614 -20.55 24.68 26.30
CA GLU A 614 -20.33 23.72 25.21
C GLU A 614 -19.98 22.32 25.74
N MET A 615 -20.53 21.26 25.14
CA MET A 615 -20.09 19.88 25.37
C MET A 615 -19.00 19.49 24.38
N VAL A 616 -17.89 18.95 24.90
CA VAL A 616 -16.72 18.52 24.13
C VAL A 616 -16.62 17.00 24.10
N ILE A 617 -16.15 16.48 22.95
CA ILE A 617 -15.92 15.03 22.80
C ILE A 617 -14.62 14.65 23.51
N LYS A 618 -14.70 13.75 24.49
CA LYS A 618 -13.55 13.15 25.19
C LYS A 618 -13.46 11.66 24.95
N ILE A 619 -12.25 11.11 25.10
CA ILE A 619 -12.00 9.66 25.00
C ILE A 619 -11.73 9.10 26.39
N GLY A 620 -12.58 8.21 26.85
CA GLY A 620 -12.45 7.52 28.13
C GLY A 620 -12.10 6.04 27.98
N ARG A 621 -12.11 5.31 29.12
CA ARG A 621 -11.83 3.87 29.18
C ARG A 621 -12.81 3.03 28.34
N PHE A 622 -14.05 3.50 28.21
CA PHE A 622 -15.14 2.80 27.51
C PHE A 622 -15.42 3.37 26.11
N GLY A 623 -14.58 4.26 25.60
CA GLY A 623 -14.71 4.89 24.29
C GLY A 623 -14.97 6.39 24.36
N LYS A 624 -15.56 6.94 23.29
CA LYS A 624 -15.88 8.37 23.17
C LYS A 624 -17.13 8.72 23.96
N TYR A 625 -17.14 9.91 24.56
CA TYR A 625 -18.29 10.48 25.27
C TYR A 625 -18.26 12.00 25.16
N LEU A 626 -19.43 12.63 25.31
CA LEU A 626 -19.57 14.06 25.43
C LEU A 626 -19.46 14.48 26.91
N ALA A 627 -18.62 15.44 27.22
CA ALA A 627 -18.48 15.99 28.55
C ALA A 627 -18.62 17.52 28.50
N CYS A 628 -19.23 18.10 29.51
CA CYS A 628 -19.32 19.54 29.62
C CYS A 628 -17.92 20.17 29.73
N SER A 629 -17.69 21.28 29.01
CA SER A 629 -16.43 22.02 29.06
C SER A 629 -16.20 22.71 30.41
N ASN A 630 -17.26 22.97 31.16
CA ASN A 630 -17.22 23.59 32.49
C ASN A 630 -16.95 22.57 33.62
N PHE A 631 -16.29 21.46 33.34
CA PHE A 631 -15.83 20.51 34.35
C PHE A 631 -14.63 21.13 35.12
N PRO A 632 -14.58 21.09 36.47
CA PRO A 632 -15.39 20.24 37.39
C PRO A 632 -16.73 20.83 37.89
N GLU A 633 -17.03 22.10 37.64
CA GLU A 633 -18.24 22.77 38.13
C GLU A 633 -19.51 22.16 37.53
N CYS A 634 -19.45 21.60 36.33
CA CYS A 634 -20.50 20.84 35.69
C CYS A 634 -19.96 19.47 35.24
N ASN A 635 -20.47 18.42 35.87
CA ASN A 635 -20.09 17.03 35.59
C ASN A 635 -21.00 16.31 34.59
N ASN A 636 -21.72 17.06 33.72
CA ASN A 636 -22.62 16.46 32.75
C ASN A 636 -21.85 15.68 31.69
N ILE A 637 -22.21 14.40 31.56
CA ILE A 637 -21.63 13.47 30.60
C ILE A 637 -22.77 12.80 29.82
N LYS A 638 -22.66 12.74 28.51
CA LYS A 638 -23.58 12.02 27.61
C LYS A 638 -22.86 10.95 26.82
N SER A 639 -23.55 9.87 26.53
CA SER A 639 -23.05 8.87 25.60
C SER A 639 -22.91 9.50 24.19
N PHE A 640 -21.75 9.29 23.60
CA PHE A 640 -21.48 9.78 22.24
C PHE A 640 -22.39 9.11 21.21
N LYS A 641 -22.65 7.82 21.36
CA LYS A 641 -23.54 7.07 20.48
C LYS A 641 -24.98 7.55 20.56
N ASP A 642 -25.48 7.74 21.77
CA ASP A 642 -26.89 8.08 21.99
C ASP A 642 -27.21 9.47 21.44
N HIS A 643 -26.27 10.42 21.53
CA HIS A 643 -26.46 11.78 21.02
C HIS A 643 -26.50 11.86 19.49
N PHE A 644 -25.58 11.15 18.81
CA PHE A 644 -25.45 11.24 17.35
C PHE A 644 -26.26 10.17 16.58
N MET A 645 -26.75 9.14 17.24
CA MET A 645 -27.57 8.10 16.60
C MET A 645 -29.08 8.26 16.84
N GLN A 646 -29.52 9.21 17.66
CA GLN A 646 -30.93 9.48 17.91
C GLN A 646 -31.70 9.94 16.64
N ASN A 647 -31.02 10.42 15.60
CA ASN A 647 -31.64 10.90 14.36
C ASN A 647 -31.65 9.85 13.23
N GLN A 648 -31.18 8.63 13.44
CA GLN A 648 -31.44 7.55 12.49
C GLN A 648 -32.79 6.92 12.82
N GLU A 649 -33.70 6.94 11.84
CA GLU A 649 -34.94 6.15 11.97
C GLU A 649 -34.57 4.71 12.34
N PRO A 650 -35.20 4.15 13.39
CA PRO A 650 -34.89 2.79 13.79
C PRO A 650 -35.19 1.83 12.63
N GLU A 651 -34.27 0.96 12.30
CA GLU A 651 -34.47 -0.07 11.30
C GLU A 651 -35.49 -1.08 11.87
N TYR A 652 -36.75 -0.92 11.45
CA TYR A 652 -37.84 -1.77 11.89
C TYR A 652 -37.72 -3.17 11.28
N THR A 653 -38.04 -4.18 12.08
CA THR A 653 -37.98 -5.60 11.63
C THR A 653 -39.22 -6.03 10.86
N GLY A 654 -40.30 -5.23 10.91
CA GLY A 654 -41.64 -5.61 10.44
C GLY A 654 -42.44 -6.50 11.46
N GLU A 655 -41.78 -6.96 12.54
CA GLU A 655 -42.43 -7.78 13.60
C GLU A 655 -42.96 -6.89 14.75
N ILE A 656 -43.93 -7.42 15.46
CA ILE A 656 -44.51 -6.79 16.68
C ILE A 656 -43.91 -7.42 17.91
N CYS A 657 -43.64 -6.62 18.92
CA CYS A 657 -43.13 -7.08 20.21
C CYS A 657 -44.13 -7.97 20.94
N GLU A 658 -43.78 -9.20 21.22
CA GLU A 658 -44.61 -10.20 21.91
C GLU A 658 -44.97 -9.82 23.38
N LYS A 659 -44.18 -8.88 23.98
CA LYS A 659 -44.43 -8.41 25.35
C LYS A 659 -45.39 -7.24 25.46
N CYS A 660 -45.34 -6.27 24.54
CA CYS A 660 -46.08 -5.02 24.71
C CYS A 660 -46.83 -4.56 23.44
N GLY A 661 -46.81 -5.34 22.35
CA GLY A 661 -47.54 -5.02 21.11
C GLY A 661 -46.95 -3.86 20.29
N SER A 662 -45.81 -3.27 20.69
CA SER A 662 -45.13 -2.20 19.93
C SER A 662 -44.25 -2.79 18.83
N ARG A 663 -43.77 -1.96 17.91
CA ARG A 663 -42.86 -2.41 16.85
C ARG A 663 -41.52 -2.87 17.38
N THR A 664 -40.88 -3.79 16.69
CA THR A 664 -39.52 -4.22 16.98
C THR A 664 -38.49 -3.64 16.02
N VAL A 665 -37.28 -3.41 16.52
CA VAL A 665 -36.20 -2.75 15.82
C VAL A 665 -34.91 -3.56 15.93
N PHE A 666 -34.05 -3.50 14.91
CA PHE A 666 -32.73 -4.05 15.01
C PHE A 666 -31.84 -3.21 15.92
N ARG A 667 -31.17 -3.87 16.86
CA ARG A 667 -30.24 -3.24 17.81
C ARG A 667 -28.88 -3.96 17.77
N GLU A 668 -27.81 -3.25 18.08
CA GLU A 668 -26.47 -3.84 18.19
C GLU A 668 -26.02 -3.92 19.65
N GLY A 669 -25.70 -5.12 20.12
CA GLY A 669 -25.24 -5.38 21.48
C GLY A 669 -23.83 -5.92 21.54
N LYS A 670 -23.36 -6.20 22.77
CA LYS A 670 -22.02 -6.74 23.04
C LYS A 670 -21.72 -8.07 22.30
N PHE A 671 -22.75 -8.83 21.99
CA PHE A 671 -22.64 -10.17 21.40
C PHE A 671 -23.12 -10.24 19.94
N GLY A 672 -23.45 -9.12 19.31
CA GLY A 672 -23.91 -9.02 17.93
C GLY A 672 -25.21 -8.25 17.77
N ARG A 673 -25.80 -8.29 16.56
CA ARG A 673 -27.13 -7.72 16.27
C ARG A 673 -28.21 -8.58 16.89
N PHE A 674 -29.27 -7.92 17.38
CA PHE A 674 -30.46 -8.58 17.96
C PHE A 674 -31.71 -7.73 17.69
N ILE A 675 -32.85 -8.33 17.81
CA ILE A 675 -34.15 -7.65 17.72
C ILE A 675 -34.57 -7.23 19.13
N GLY A 676 -34.90 -5.95 19.31
CA GLY A 676 -35.37 -5.40 20.57
C GLY A 676 -36.66 -4.59 20.37
N CYS A 677 -37.40 -4.34 21.47
CA CYS A 677 -38.57 -3.49 21.43
C CYS A 677 -38.18 -2.02 21.20
N GLU A 678 -38.98 -1.27 20.42
CA GLU A 678 -38.79 0.17 20.24
C GLU A 678 -38.90 0.94 21.54
N LYS A 679 -39.76 0.49 22.48
CA LYS A 679 -40.02 1.08 23.80
C LYS A 679 -38.99 0.73 24.88
N TYR A 680 -37.83 0.19 24.53
CA TYR A 680 -36.75 0.01 25.50
C TYR A 680 -36.30 1.39 26.04
N PRO A 681 -36.12 1.56 27.37
CA PRO A 681 -36.02 0.56 28.45
C PRO A 681 -37.36 0.16 29.12
N GLU A 682 -38.48 0.74 28.79
CA GLU A 682 -39.78 0.42 29.35
C GLU A 682 -40.24 -1.01 29.06
N CYS A 683 -39.82 -1.54 27.91
CA CYS A 683 -39.99 -2.93 27.52
C CYS A 683 -38.65 -3.57 27.20
N ASP A 684 -38.27 -4.60 27.96
CA ASP A 684 -36.98 -5.30 27.87
C ASP A 684 -36.96 -6.48 26.88
N PHE A 685 -37.94 -6.54 25.96
CA PHE A 685 -38.03 -7.62 24.99
C PHE A 685 -36.79 -7.67 24.11
N VAL A 686 -36.18 -8.87 24.01
CA VAL A 686 -35.01 -9.16 23.18
C VAL A 686 -35.19 -10.52 22.50
N LYS A 687 -34.96 -10.56 21.18
CA LYS A 687 -34.99 -11.77 20.36
C LYS A 687 -33.72 -11.85 19.54
N ASN A 688 -33.08 -13.03 19.45
CA ASN A 688 -31.95 -13.25 18.58
C ASN A 688 -32.40 -13.31 17.12
N ILE A 689 -31.57 -12.83 16.20
CA ILE A 689 -31.83 -12.91 14.74
C ILE A 689 -31.52 -14.36 14.30
N SER A 690 -32.57 -15.10 13.93
CA SER A 690 -32.45 -16.45 13.39
C SER A 690 -32.02 -16.42 11.93
N LEU A 691 -31.21 -17.39 11.51
CA LEU A 691 -30.85 -17.63 10.11
C LEU A 691 -31.87 -18.51 9.37
N GLY A 692 -33.03 -18.84 10.00
CA GLY A 692 -34.03 -19.72 9.41
C GLY A 692 -33.64 -21.20 9.40
N ILE A 693 -32.66 -21.60 10.22
CA ILE A 693 -32.14 -22.96 10.33
C ILE A 693 -32.35 -23.44 11.75
N ASP A 694 -32.98 -24.58 11.93
CA ASP A 694 -33.09 -25.22 13.23
C ASP A 694 -31.73 -25.76 13.67
N CYS A 695 -31.49 -25.73 14.97
CA CYS A 695 -30.21 -26.18 15.50
C CYS A 695 -30.00 -27.68 15.24
N PRO A 696 -28.96 -28.06 14.45
CA PRO A 696 -28.74 -29.45 14.08
C PRO A 696 -28.34 -30.35 15.24
N LYS A 697 -28.03 -29.76 16.41
CA LYS A 697 -27.68 -30.51 17.61
C LYS A 697 -28.86 -30.77 18.53
N CYS A 698 -29.75 -29.80 18.76
CA CYS A 698 -30.85 -29.96 19.70
C CYS A 698 -32.24 -29.97 19.07
N GLY A 699 -32.40 -29.60 17.82
CA GLY A 699 -33.68 -29.56 17.11
C GLY A 699 -34.75 -28.59 17.68
N GLN A 700 -34.42 -27.87 18.76
CA GLN A 700 -35.39 -27.04 19.50
C GLN A 700 -35.04 -25.55 19.47
N GLY A 701 -33.82 -25.20 19.15
CA GLY A 701 -33.36 -23.84 19.01
C GLY A 701 -33.00 -23.54 17.55
N SER A 702 -32.93 -22.26 17.20
CA SER A 702 -32.47 -21.85 15.85
C SER A 702 -31.00 -21.46 15.85
N VAL A 703 -30.36 -21.52 14.70
CA VAL A 703 -28.98 -21.03 14.52
C VAL A 703 -29.00 -19.52 14.42
N VAL A 704 -28.19 -18.85 15.25
CA VAL A 704 -28.09 -17.38 15.36
C VAL A 704 -26.64 -16.91 15.21
N GLU A 705 -26.49 -15.70 14.72
CA GLU A 705 -25.18 -15.03 14.60
C GLU A 705 -24.69 -14.53 15.97
N ARG A 706 -23.45 -14.78 16.31
CA ARG A 706 -22.81 -14.33 17.55
C ARG A 706 -21.39 -13.82 17.31
N LYS A 707 -20.88 -13.01 18.23
CA LYS A 707 -19.49 -12.52 18.24
C LYS A 707 -18.74 -12.99 19.49
N THR A 708 -17.51 -13.44 19.31
CA THR A 708 -16.61 -13.77 20.42
C THR A 708 -16.15 -12.51 21.17
N LYS A 709 -15.54 -12.64 22.34
CA LYS A 709 -14.91 -11.52 23.08
C LYS A 709 -13.85 -10.77 22.26
N ARG A 710 -13.28 -11.41 21.23
CA ARG A 710 -12.32 -10.82 20.29
C ARG A 710 -12.97 -10.29 19.00
N ASN A 711 -14.30 -10.11 19.01
CA ASN A 711 -15.09 -9.59 17.87
C ASN A 711 -15.06 -10.48 16.61
N LYS A 712 -14.73 -11.77 16.74
CA LYS A 712 -14.79 -12.75 15.63
C LYS A 712 -16.20 -13.33 15.56
N LEU A 713 -16.77 -13.31 14.34
CA LEU A 713 -18.09 -13.83 14.04
C LEU A 713 -18.09 -15.36 14.12
N PHE A 714 -19.17 -15.93 14.67
CA PHE A 714 -19.49 -17.35 14.65
C PHE A 714 -21.01 -17.55 14.72
N TYR A 715 -21.45 -18.74 14.45
CA TYR A 715 -22.88 -19.11 14.45
C TYR A 715 -23.10 -20.16 15.52
N GLY A 716 -24.15 -20.01 16.32
CA GLY A 716 -24.41 -20.90 17.44
C GLY A 716 -25.91 -21.07 17.73
N CYS A 717 -26.24 -22.01 18.57
CA CYS A 717 -27.63 -22.23 19.00
C CYS A 717 -28.19 -21.05 19.79
N SER A 718 -29.46 -20.69 19.55
CA SER A 718 -30.18 -19.67 20.29
C SER A 718 -30.33 -20.04 21.77
N ARG A 719 -30.38 -21.35 22.11
CA ARG A 719 -30.53 -21.91 23.44
C ARG A 719 -29.25 -22.09 24.25
N TYR A 720 -28.14 -21.49 23.82
CA TYR A 720 -26.94 -21.51 24.67
C TYR A 720 -27.21 -20.84 26.03
N PRO A 721 -26.81 -21.41 27.17
CA PRO A 721 -25.83 -22.49 27.34
C PRO A 721 -26.40 -23.92 27.33
N GLU A 722 -27.69 -24.13 27.20
CA GLU A 722 -28.34 -25.47 27.20
C GLU A 722 -27.90 -26.30 25.98
N CYS A 723 -27.58 -25.66 24.87
CA CYS A 723 -27.03 -26.27 23.68
C CYS A 723 -25.78 -25.51 23.23
N ASP A 724 -24.65 -26.23 23.05
CA ASP A 724 -23.34 -25.70 22.72
C ASP A 724 -22.99 -25.79 21.25
N PHE A 725 -23.97 -25.94 20.35
CA PHE A 725 -23.74 -25.98 18.91
C PHE A 725 -23.01 -24.70 18.42
N ILE A 726 -21.93 -24.87 17.63
CA ILE A 726 -21.13 -23.79 17.06
C ILE A 726 -20.72 -24.15 15.62
N SER A 727 -20.87 -23.20 14.69
CA SER A 727 -20.21 -23.20 13.38
C SER A 727 -19.40 -21.91 13.16
N TRP A 728 -18.24 -22.06 12.53
CA TRP A 728 -17.38 -20.92 12.15
C TRP A 728 -17.61 -20.40 10.73
N TYR A 729 -18.48 -21.08 9.97
CA TYR A 729 -18.89 -20.70 8.64
C TYR A 729 -20.38 -20.37 8.66
N LYS A 730 -20.81 -19.47 7.77
CA LYS A 730 -22.22 -19.05 7.73
C LYS A 730 -23.09 -20.23 7.24
N PRO A 731 -23.99 -20.78 8.09
CA PRO A 731 -24.95 -21.75 7.64
C PRO A 731 -25.96 -21.11 6.69
N VAL A 732 -26.36 -21.83 5.65
CA VAL A 732 -27.42 -21.48 4.72
C VAL A 732 -28.48 -22.57 4.71
N PRO A 733 -29.78 -22.23 4.61
CA PRO A 733 -30.90 -23.19 4.71
C PRO A 733 -31.08 -23.97 3.40
N GLU A 734 -29.99 -24.51 2.87
CA GLU A 734 -30.00 -25.36 1.68
C GLU A 734 -29.63 -26.78 2.11
N PRO A 735 -30.51 -27.78 1.88
CA PRO A 735 -30.24 -29.15 2.26
C PRO A 735 -29.11 -29.74 1.40
N CYS A 736 -28.35 -30.65 1.99
CA CYS A 736 -27.32 -31.38 1.27
C CYS A 736 -27.96 -32.28 0.16
N PRO A 737 -27.43 -32.28 -1.07
CA PRO A 737 -27.90 -33.16 -2.14
C PRO A 737 -27.91 -34.64 -1.77
N ASN A 738 -26.97 -35.05 -0.92
CA ASN A 738 -26.90 -36.41 -0.38
C ASN A 738 -27.85 -36.67 0.80
N LYS A 739 -28.64 -35.67 1.21
CA LYS A 739 -29.55 -35.69 2.38
C LYS A 739 -28.87 -35.97 3.72
N ASP A 740 -27.58 -35.66 3.86
CA ASP A 740 -26.78 -35.84 5.08
C ASP A 740 -26.92 -34.70 6.07
N SER A 741 -27.46 -33.55 5.63
CA SER A 741 -27.62 -32.34 6.43
C SER A 741 -28.74 -31.48 5.88
N GLU A 742 -29.51 -30.88 6.77
CA GLU A 742 -30.58 -29.90 6.47
C GLU A 742 -30.05 -28.51 6.13
N TYR A 743 -28.73 -28.28 6.25
CA TYR A 743 -28.09 -27.02 5.95
C TYR A 743 -26.70 -27.25 5.33
N MET A 744 -26.24 -26.27 4.55
CA MET A 744 -24.89 -26.21 4.03
C MET A 744 -24.14 -25.02 4.65
N GLU A 745 -22.82 -25.01 4.60
CA GLU A 745 -21.97 -23.90 5.07
C GLU A 745 -21.42 -23.09 3.90
N GLN A 746 -21.68 -21.80 3.91
CA GLN A 746 -21.11 -20.87 2.91
C GLN A 746 -19.62 -20.71 3.15
N ARG A 747 -18.83 -21.01 2.15
CA ARG A 747 -17.36 -20.90 2.18
C ARG A 747 -16.86 -20.13 0.97
N PHE A 748 -15.62 -19.70 1.05
CA PHE A 748 -14.92 -19.02 -0.04
C PHE A 748 -13.53 -19.62 -0.23
N SER A 749 -13.14 -19.88 -1.46
CA SER A 749 -11.77 -20.22 -1.81
C SER A 749 -11.30 -19.45 -3.05
N GLN A 750 -10.01 -19.16 -3.14
CA GLN A 750 -9.44 -18.44 -4.29
C GLN A 750 -9.59 -19.18 -5.64
N LYS A 751 -9.76 -20.52 -5.60
CA LYS A 751 -9.92 -21.32 -6.82
C LYS A 751 -11.38 -21.49 -7.27
N LYS A 752 -12.33 -21.44 -6.33
CA LYS A 752 -13.74 -21.79 -6.57
C LYS A 752 -14.70 -20.61 -6.37
N GLY A 753 -14.21 -19.45 -5.91
CA GLY A 753 -15.08 -18.34 -5.53
C GLY A 753 -15.92 -18.66 -4.27
N LYS A 754 -17.17 -18.17 -4.24
CA LYS A 754 -18.16 -18.53 -3.23
C LYS A 754 -18.75 -19.91 -3.55
N TYR A 755 -18.81 -20.79 -2.57
CA TYR A 755 -19.40 -22.10 -2.68
C TYR A 755 -20.02 -22.51 -1.36
N ILE A 756 -20.95 -23.45 -1.40
CA ILE A 756 -21.53 -24.05 -0.20
C ILE A 756 -21.01 -25.47 -0.03
N LYS A 757 -20.75 -25.86 1.22
CA LYS A 757 -20.19 -27.16 1.57
C LYS A 757 -21.01 -27.84 2.65
N CYS A 758 -21.33 -29.10 2.46
CA CYS A 758 -21.97 -29.90 3.49
C CYS A 758 -21.02 -30.11 4.68
N PRO A 759 -21.44 -29.82 5.92
CA PRO A 759 -20.60 -30.03 7.10
C PRO A 759 -20.41 -31.51 7.45
N VAL A 760 -21.25 -32.40 6.94
CA VAL A 760 -21.23 -33.83 7.23
C VAL A 760 -20.46 -34.61 6.16
N CYS A 761 -20.93 -34.66 4.90
CA CYS A 761 -20.31 -35.47 3.85
C CYS A 761 -19.25 -34.70 3.03
N GLY A 762 -19.13 -33.38 3.20
CA GLY A 762 -18.15 -32.56 2.49
C GLY A 762 -18.50 -32.23 1.04
N THR A 763 -19.70 -32.63 0.54
CA THR A 763 -20.17 -32.26 -0.80
C THR A 763 -20.17 -30.75 -1.00
N GLU A 764 -19.67 -30.30 -2.14
CA GLU A 764 -19.51 -28.88 -2.45
C GLU A 764 -20.35 -28.50 -3.67
N ILE A 765 -21.04 -27.36 -3.60
CA ILE A 765 -21.81 -26.76 -4.70
C ILE A 765 -21.24 -25.36 -4.96
N ILE A 766 -20.83 -25.11 -6.20
CA ILE A 766 -20.37 -23.77 -6.60
C ILE A 766 -21.61 -22.92 -6.87
N GLN A 767 -21.72 -21.77 -6.22
CA GLN A 767 -22.76 -20.79 -6.51
C GLN A 767 -22.31 -19.94 -7.70
N GLU A 768 -22.96 -20.09 -8.86
CA GLU A 768 -22.79 -19.15 -9.96
C GLU A 768 -23.30 -17.77 -9.51
N VAL A 769 -22.49 -16.74 -9.75
CA VAL A 769 -22.89 -15.35 -9.47
C VAL A 769 -23.94 -14.96 -10.51
N VAL A 770 -25.21 -15.04 -10.16
CA VAL A 770 -26.25 -14.32 -10.89
C VAL A 770 -26.08 -12.86 -10.48
N GLU A 771 -25.60 -12.00 -11.38
CA GLU A 771 -25.68 -10.55 -11.22
C GLU A 771 -27.16 -10.17 -11.22
N GLU A 772 -27.70 -9.89 -10.06
CA GLU A 772 -28.97 -9.14 -9.97
C GLU A 772 -28.69 -7.74 -10.51
N LEU A 773 -29.17 -7.49 -11.71
CA LEU A 773 -29.36 -6.15 -12.26
C LEU A 773 -30.48 -5.51 -11.44
N ASP A 774 -30.12 -4.70 -10.47
CA ASP A 774 -31.07 -3.76 -9.84
C ASP A 774 -31.44 -2.70 -10.89
N GLU A 775 -32.75 -2.64 -11.23
CA GLU A 775 -33.40 -1.61 -12.04
C GLU A 775 -33.35 -0.21 -11.38
#